data_9e86c03224ae73354e64222873c15c70
#
_entry.id   9e86c03224ae73354e64222873c15c70
#
_cell.length_a   1.000
_cell.length_b   1.000
_cell.length_c   1.000
_cell.angle_alpha   90.00
_cell.angle_beta   90.00
_cell.angle_gamma   90.00
#
_symmetry.space_group_name_H-M   'P 1'
#
loop_
_entity.id
_entity.type
_entity.pdbx_description
1 polymer ?
#
loop_
_entity_poly.entity_id
_entity_poly.type
_entity_poly.pdbx_seq_one_letter_code
_entity_poly.pdbx_strand_id
1 'polypeptide(L)'
;MMDTKKKPLWILLASALAVGMAGCSGDDGKDGADGAPGTPGEDGQPGTSGLHIDMAEEAVAQISGASYAGGTITLEFDLANRQGVGLFGLSGENPDHDFRFSLAQLQQEEGSELKQWFSLLNETTNEAGTTFEQGFEKLKDCPECLTDHGDGTYTYTFKTDLSGYEDAAGVVFDEALTQRIAIEMQFEYASGHELAENAHYDWIPATNAQQGIGTRDLVTLETCYTCHQSDSLKAHGGRRLDMENCQSCHNGVVSDPNGVSVELGHMIHAIHMGPSRVGLDDTGTEVPMPYTVEGYHGPHAFDYPAFPTKPFMDCTVCHVADENLADGELWMANANGNACTGCHTDRPVQHGSFTVPEGMSCTDCHGSVDHTQSRAPYEAAKGYSVEVFNVMVTPENLLTFDVEVLDDQGNAVTEEEIYQQGYSNPYMVVSWDVEKDYPAQEVLSDDGTTTIGTTYDHRRFSLKGDGSSVYDNGVFHVTTSKVKSGKTYVMDLPADIAIRTLEILPVLKVCFEPHSAVRTDCTSEGAYPAYVQTPGYRTILGDTDATVAQRRAIVDDGKCFGCHSMEFYHDSNGVNCIACHTNDKTLKSDSASGGLKSTSFMYKAHKAQGHDNGHGGSGTLLKTDCTTCHSATEGWGGMDYGFALGRNAGQAHALPAKIGDPDAATWYASSDTAACMSCHQKYLSDAAMAHIRGNGGYFGAVKADAKAAQEACATCHSPQKVMGHHGHEL
;
A
#
# COMPACT_ATOMS: atom_id res chain seq x y z
N MET A 1 1.44 42.78 -26.58
CA MET A 1 2.45 43.33 -27.50
C MET A 1 3.66 42.42 -27.49
N MET A 2 3.96 41.83 -28.66
CA MET A 2 5.17 41.10 -29.07
C MET A 2 5.57 39.85 -28.24
N ASP A 3 5.31 38.65 -28.61
CA ASP A 3 5.70 37.81 -29.78
C ASP A 3 7.20 37.70 -30.02
N THR A 4 7.76 36.54 -29.75
CA THR A 4 8.87 35.95 -30.54
C THR A 4 8.96 34.44 -30.30
N LYS A 5 8.62 33.72 -31.36
CA LYS A 5 8.87 32.29 -31.58
C LYS A 5 10.39 32.03 -31.76
N LYS A 6 10.94 30.93 -31.26
CA LYS A 6 12.17 30.31 -31.82
C LYS A 6 11.94 28.81 -32.01
N LYS A 7 12.11 28.37 -33.26
CA LYS A 7 12.12 26.97 -33.70
C LYS A 7 13.54 26.38 -33.53
N PRO A 8 13.71 25.08 -33.33
CA PRO A 8 15.02 24.44 -33.34
C PRO A 8 15.45 24.03 -34.76
N LEU A 9 16.73 24.13 -34.96
CA LEU A 9 17.49 23.83 -36.19
C LEU A 9 17.97 22.38 -36.17
N TRP A 10 17.64 21.62 -37.22
CA TRP A 10 18.18 20.30 -37.49
C TRP A 10 19.55 20.42 -38.23
N ILE A 11 20.57 19.69 -37.79
CA ILE A 11 21.81 19.50 -38.55
C ILE A 11 22.01 18.01 -38.82
N LEU A 12 21.91 17.67 -40.11
CA LEU A 12 22.29 16.39 -40.68
C LEU A 12 23.84 16.37 -40.84
N LEU A 13 24.48 15.30 -40.42
CA LEU A 13 25.88 15.02 -40.82
C LEU A 13 25.93 13.62 -41.44
N ALA A 14 26.07 13.61 -42.77
CA ALA A 14 26.39 12.42 -43.55
C ALA A 14 27.94 12.35 -43.72
N SER A 15 28.54 11.22 -43.35
CA SER A 15 29.94 10.94 -43.63
C SER A 15 30.03 9.64 -44.45
N ALA A 16 30.40 9.81 -45.71
CA ALA A 16 30.74 8.71 -46.62
C ALA A 16 32.23 8.31 -46.41
N LEU A 17 32.48 7.02 -46.27
CA LEU A 17 33.85 6.47 -46.33
C LEU A 17 33.92 5.50 -47.52
N ALA A 18 34.68 5.89 -48.53
CA ALA A 18 35.05 5.02 -49.64
C ALA A 18 36.41 4.40 -49.34
N VAL A 19 36.52 3.09 -49.48
CA VAL A 19 37.81 2.39 -49.47
C VAL A 19 37.94 1.61 -50.77
N GLY A 20 39.04 1.87 -51.45
CA GLY A 20 39.34 1.41 -52.77
C GLY A 20 39.75 -0.06 -52.84
N MET A 21 39.45 -0.66 -53.98
CA MET A 21 39.87 -2.01 -54.37
C MET A 21 41.15 -1.90 -55.21
N ALA A 22 42.13 -2.73 -54.86
CA ALA A 22 43.23 -3.07 -55.71
C ALA A 22 42.98 -4.48 -56.30
N GLY A 23 42.97 -4.55 -57.60
CA GLY A 23 42.67 -5.79 -58.31
C GLY A 23 43.88 -6.69 -58.50
N CYS A 24 43.61 -7.99 -58.67
CA CYS A 24 44.51 -8.93 -59.37
C CYS A 24 43.77 -9.49 -60.55
N SER A 25 44.36 -9.36 -61.74
CA SER A 25 43.91 -9.94 -62.98
C SER A 25 44.35 -11.42 -63.06
N GLY A 26 43.43 -12.34 -63.34
CA GLY A 26 43.71 -13.72 -63.74
C GLY A 26 42.92 -14.05 -64.99
N ASP A 27 43.53 -14.82 -65.90
CA ASP A 27 43.15 -15.07 -67.28
C ASP A 27 41.76 -15.73 -67.46
N ASP A 28 41.16 -15.38 -68.62
CA ASP A 28 39.83 -15.80 -69.08
C ASP A 28 39.75 -17.31 -69.35
N GLY A 29 38.92 -18.00 -68.59
CA GLY A 29 38.39 -19.36 -68.90
C GLY A 29 37.20 -19.25 -69.82
N LYS A 30 37.07 -20.15 -70.80
CA LYS A 30 35.98 -20.20 -71.79
C LYS A 30 34.62 -20.35 -71.09
N ASP A 31 33.66 -19.56 -71.57
CA ASP A 31 32.28 -19.61 -71.15
C ASP A 31 31.66 -21.04 -71.33
N GLY A 32 31.08 -21.57 -70.23
CA GLY A 32 30.25 -22.74 -70.28
C GLY A 32 28.84 -22.36 -70.74
N ALA A 33 28.16 -23.28 -71.41
CA ALA A 33 26.81 -23.08 -71.91
C ALA A 33 25.84 -22.74 -70.77
N ASP A 34 24.97 -21.78 -71.04
CA ASP A 34 23.89 -21.38 -70.11
C ASP A 34 23.02 -22.59 -69.70
N GLY A 35 22.88 -22.79 -68.38
CA GLY A 35 21.95 -23.76 -67.85
C GLY A 35 20.52 -23.32 -68.08
N ALA A 36 19.62 -24.28 -68.25
CA ALA A 36 18.20 -24.01 -68.41
C ALA A 36 17.66 -23.18 -67.20
N PRO A 37 16.74 -22.23 -67.44
CA PRO A 37 16.12 -21.47 -66.38
C PRO A 37 15.51 -22.43 -65.35
N GLY A 38 15.84 -22.23 -64.04
CA GLY A 38 15.20 -22.96 -62.95
C GLY A 38 13.70 -22.63 -62.92
N THR A 39 12.90 -23.62 -62.59
CA THR A 39 11.47 -23.39 -62.28
C THR A 39 11.35 -22.29 -61.23
N PRO A 40 10.40 -21.34 -61.38
CA PRO A 40 10.11 -20.38 -60.31
C PRO A 40 9.88 -21.15 -59.01
N GLY A 41 10.54 -20.72 -57.93
CA GLY A 41 10.25 -21.21 -56.59
C GLY A 41 8.79 -20.87 -56.26
N GLU A 42 8.13 -21.74 -55.54
CA GLU A 42 6.82 -21.42 -54.96
C GLU A 42 6.97 -20.11 -54.16
N ASP A 43 6.02 -19.21 -54.28
CA ASP A 43 5.94 -18.00 -53.48
C ASP A 43 6.06 -18.41 -52.02
N GLY A 44 7.06 -17.93 -51.34
CA GLY A 44 7.23 -18.17 -49.90
C GLY A 44 5.96 -17.66 -49.20
N GLN A 45 5.45 -18.41 -48.25
CA GLN A 45 4.38 -17.92 -47.40
C GLN A 45 4.80 -16.55 -46.82
N PRO A 46 3.86 -15.60 -46.70
CA PRO A 46 4.12 -14.33 -46.03
C PRO A 46 4.78 -14.64 -44.67
N GLY A 47 5.95 -14.08 -44.42
CA GLY A 47 6.61 -14.25 -43.15
C GLY A 47 5.73 -13.67 -42.03
N THR A 48 5.55 -14.40 -40.94
CA THR A 48 4.86 -13.90 -39.74
C THR A 48 5.57 -12.63 -39.28
N SER A 49 4.81 -11.54 -39.16
CA SER A 49 5.35 -10.25 -38.77
C SER A 49 5.17 -10.00 -37.28
N GLY A 50 5.67 -10.91 -36.43
CA GLY A 50 5.51 -10.84 -34.98
C GLY A 50 6.54 -11.68 -34.24
N LEU A 51 6.41 -11.72 -32.92
CA LEU A 51 7.17 -12.56 -32.01
C LEU A 51 6.30 -13.78 -31.61
N HIS A 52 6.89 -14.98 -31.58
CA HIS A 52 6.17 -16.14 -31.05
C HIS A 52 5.94 -15.96 -29.56
N ILE A 53 4.71 -16.23 -29.09
CA ILE A 53 4.30 -15.98 -27.70
C ILE A 53 5.17 -16.70 -26.67
N ASP A 54 5.70 -17.87 -26.97
CA ASP A 54 6.62 -18.61 -26.08
C ASP A 54 7.99 -17.91 -25.89
N MET A 55 8.29 -16.89 -26.68
CA MET A 55 9.50 -16.10 -26.60
C MET A 55 9.25 -14.72 -25.98
N ALA A 56 8.00 -14.42 -25.62
CA ALA A 56 7.63 -13.16 -25.04
C ALA A 56 8.01 -13.11 -23.54
N GLU A 57 8.61 -12.01 -23.10
CA GLU A 57 8.86 -11.74 -21.69
C GLU A 57 7.70 -10.96 -21.04
N GLU A 58 6.87 -10.34 -21.88
CA GLU A 58 5.70 -9.56 -21.47
C GLU A 58 4.62 -9.63 -22.57
N ALA A 59 3.38 -9.44 -22.19
CA ALA A 59 2.24 -9.34 -23.11
C ALA A 59 1.32 -8.19 -22.68
N VAL A 60 0.61 -7.66 -23.67
CA VAL A 60 -0.54 -6.77 -23.51
C VAL A 60 -1.66 -7.39 -24.32
N ALA A 61 -2.79 -7.65 -23.69
CA ALA A 61 -4.00 -8.14 -24.32
C ALA A 61 -4.97 -6.97 -24.53
N GLN A 62 -5.58 -6.89 -25.69
CA GLN A 62 -6.63 -5.90 -25.98
C GLN A 62 -7.73 -6.57 -26.76
N ILE A 63 -8.97 -6.42 -26.33
CA ILE A 63 -10.13 -6.84 -27.11
C ILE A 63 -10.50 -5.71 -28.06
N SER A 64 -10.42 -5.98 -29.36
CA SER A 64 -10.68 -5.01 -30.42
C SER A 64 -12.15 -5.01 -30.89
N GLY A 65 -12.90 -6.10 -30.63
CA GLY A 65 -14.30 -6.17 -30.99
C GLY A 65 -15.00 -7.43 -30.50
N ALA A 66 -16.32 -7.35 -30.40
CA ALA A 66 -17.19 -8.50 -30.19
C ALA A 66 -18.46 -8.37 -31.04
N SER A 67 -19.00 -9.49 -31.46
CA SER A 67 -20.27 -9.55 -32.17
C SER A 67 -21.12 -10.71 -31.67
N TYR A 68 -22.45 -10.53 -31.69
CA TYR A 68 -23.41 -11.58 -31.36
C TYR A 68 -24.34 -11.84 -32.55
N ALA A 69 -24.40 -13.06 -32.99
CA ALA A 69 -25.27 -13.47 -34.11
C ALA A 69 -25.70 -14.94 -33.96
N GLY A 70 -27.00 -15.18 -34.05
CA GLY A 70 -27.55 -16.54 -34.05
C GLY A 70 -27.23 -17.36 -32.81
N GLY A 71 -27.14 -16.75 -31.65
CA GLY A 71 -26.81 -17.39 -30.38
C GLY A 71 -25.31 -17.47 -30.07
N THR A 72 -24.44 -17.00 -30.96
CA THR A 72 -23.00 -17.15 -30.81
C THR A 72 -22.31 -15.78 -30.68
N ILE A 73 -21.39 -15.67 -29.76
CA ILE A 73 -20.47 -14.54 -29.61
C ILE A 73 -19.18 -14.87 -30.39
N THR A 74 -18.72 -13.92 -31.19
CA THR A 74 -17.38 -13.92 -31.79
C THR A 74 -16.61 -12.75 -31.26
N LEU A 75 -15.41 -12.98 -30.76
CA LEU A 75 -14.50 -12.03 -30.15
C LEU A 75 -13.28 -11.82 -31.04
N GLU A 76 -12.89 -10.59 -31.24
CA GLU A 76 -11.64 -10.17 -31.88
C GLU A 76 -10.72 -9.56 -30.83
N PHE A 77 -9.48 -10.02 -30.74
CA PHE A 77 -8.51 -9.51 -29.78
C PHE A 77 -7.08 -9.55 -30.32
N ASP A 78 -6.25 -8.72 -29.74
CA ASP A 78 -4.85 -8.53 -30.09
C ASP A 78 -3.97 -8.91 -28.89
N LEU A 79 -2.87 -9.61 -29.16
CA LEU A 79 -1.78 -9.81 -28.21
C LEU A 79 -0.52 -9.17 -28.77
N ALA A 80 0.11 -8.30 -28.00
CA ALA A 80 1.36 -7.64 -28.37
C ALA A 80 2.29 -7.52 -27.15
N ASN A 81 3.58 -7.29 -27.36
CA ASN A 81 4.43 -6.82 -26.29
C ASN A 81 4.24 -5.30 -26.09
N ARG A 82 4.84 -4.74 -25.02
CA ARG A 82 4.73 -3.27 -24.73
C ARG A 82 5.28 -2.36 -25.82
N GLN A 83 6.11 -2.88 -26.73
CA GLN A 83 6.60 -2.15 -27.90
C GLN A 83 5.63 -2.23 -29.09
N GLY A 84 4.50 -2.90 -28.95
CA GLY A 84 3.49 -3.05 -29.99
C GLY A 84 3.82 -4.10 -31.04
N VAL A 85 4.76 -5.01 -30.76
CA VAL A 85 5.04 -6.14 -31.65
C VAL A 85 4.03 -7.24 -31.39
N GLY A 86 3.28 -7.65 -32.41
CA GLY A 86 2.26 -8.71 -32.30
C GLY A 86 2.83 -10.04 -31.82
N LEU A 87 2.12 -10.70 -30.90
CA LEU A 87 2.48 -12.02 -30.37
C LEU A 87 1.61 -13.07 -31.04
N PHE A 88 2.18 -13.97 -31.82
CA PHE A 88 1.47 -15.06 -32.50
C PHE A 88 1.81 -16.43 -31.89
N GLY A 89 1.05 -17.47 -32.22
CA GLY A 89 1.31 -18.85 -31.80
C GLY A 89 0.53 -19.25 -30.53
N LEU A 90 -0.45 -18.47 -30.08
CA LEU A 90 -1.37 -18.90 -29.02
C LEU A 90 -2.13 -20.15 -29.50
N SER A 91 -2.13 -21.22 -28.71
CA SER A 91 -2.76 -22.50 -29.07
C SER A 91 -3.35 -23.19 -27.85
N GLY A 92 -4.58 -23.70 -28.01
CA GLY A 92 -5.22 -24.55 -27.00
C GLY A 92 -4.63 -25.95 -26.90
N GLU A 93 -3.78 -26.37 -27.87
CA GLU A 93 -3.06 -27.63 -27.81
C GLU A 93 -1.78 -27.53 -26.96
N ASN A 94 -1.27 -26.33 -26.71
CA ASN A 94 -0.12 -26.12 -25.84
C ASN A 94 -0.60 -26.09 -24.36
N PRO A 95 -0.15 -27.05 -23.51
CA PRO A 95 -0.59 -27.12 -22.12
C PRO A 95 -0.11 -25.94 -21.26
N ASP A 96 0.92 -25.20 -21.70
CA ASP A 96 1.45 -24.05 -21.00
C ASP A 96 0.62 -22.77 -21.28
N HIS A 97 -0.29 -22.80 -22.27
CA HIS A 97 -1.16 -21.70 -22.65
C HIS A 97 -2.50 -21.77 -21.91
N ASP A 98 -2.53 -21.38 -20.63
CA ASP A 98 -3.81 -21.26 -19.89
C ASP A 98 -4.48 -19.93 -20.23
N PHE A 99 -5.43 -20.00 -21.15
CA PHE A 99 -6.18 -18.86 -21.67
C PHE A 99 -7.68 -19.13 -21.53
N ARG A 100 -8.40 -18.18 -20.93
CA ARG A 100 -9.81 -18.33 -20.55
C ARG A 100 -10.61 -17.12 -20.89
N PHE A 101 -11.89 -17.35 -21.19
CA PHE A 101 -12.89 -16.31 -21.45
C PHE A 101 -14.03 -16.45 -20.45
N SER A 102 -14.41 -15.34 -19.81
CA SER A 102 -15.61 -15.25 -18.98
C SER A 102 -16.64 -14.32 -19.60
N LEU A 103 -17.89 -14.51 -19.20
CA LEU A 103 -19.02 -13.66 -19.59
C LEU A 103 -19.74 -13.18 -18.33
N ALA A 104 -20.13 -11.91 -18.33
CA ALA A 104 -21.00 -11.34 -17.33
C ALA A 104 -21.96 -10.32 -17.97
N GLN A 105 -23.13 -10.15 -17.38
CA GLN A 105 -24.09 -9.11 -17.79
C GLN A 105 -24.42 -8.18 -16.64
N LEU A 106 -24.67 -6.92 -16.97
CA LEU A 106 -24.96 -5.87 -16.01
C LEU A 106 -26.47 -5.68 -15.89
N GLN A 107 -26.98 -5.92 -14.68
CA GLN A 107 -28.40 -5.76 -14.38
C GLN A 107 -28.63 -4.68 -13.34
N GLN A 108 -29.80 -4.03 -13.38
CA GLN A 108 -30.22 -3.08 -12.37
C GLN A 108 -30.48 -3.80 -11.03
N GLU A 109 -29.92 -3.30 -9.94
CA GLU A 109 -30.29 -3.77 -8.60
C GLU A 109 -31.73 -3.33 -8.27
N GLU A 110 -32.50 -4.23 -7.68
CA GLU A 110 -33.87 -3.92 -7.31
C GLU A 110 -33.90 -2.82 -6.22
N GLY A 111 -34.61 -1.76 -6.50
CA GLY A 111 -34.76 -0.62 -5.57
C GLY A 111 -33.54 0.31 -5.45
N SER A 112 -32.55 0.18 -6.30
CA SER A 112 -31.31 0.98 -6.31
C SER A 112 -31.07 1.59 -7.70
N GLU A 113 -30.33 2.70 -7.76
CA GLU A 113 -29.78 3.23 -9.03
C GLU A 113 -28.52 2.48 -9.46
N LEU A 114 -27.91 1.73 -8.55
CA LEU A 114 -26.76 0.89 -8.84
C LEU A 114 -27.14 -0.29 -9.73
N LYS A 115 -26.18 -0.72 -10.51
CA LYS A 115 -26.22 -1.96 -11.29
C LYS A 115 -25.25 -2.97 -10.67
N GLN A 116 -25.56 -4.25 -10.88
CA GLN A 116 -24.75 -5.38 -10.42
C GLN A 116 -24.37 -6.24 -11.61
N TRP A 117 -23.12 -6.68 -11.63
CA TRP A 117 -22.68 -7.71 -12.57
C TRP A 117 -23.25 -9.06 -12.14
N PHE A 118 -23.66 -9.84 -13.10
CA PHE A 118 -24.07 -11.24 -12.94
C PHE A 118 -23.26 -12.09 -13.91
N SER A 119 -22.44 -12.97 -13.37
CA SER A 119 -21.70 -13.92 -14.20
C SER A 119 -22.65 -14.81 -14.99
N LEU A 120 -22.24 -15.14 -16.18
CA LEU A 120 -22.83 -16.19 -17.01
C LEU A 120 -21.88 -17.40 -16.99
N LEU A 121 -22.34 -18.55 -17.49
CA LEU A 121 -21.61 -19.83 -17.49
C LEU A 121 -21.37 -20.40 -16.08
N ASN A 122 -22.20 -20.03 -15.10
CA ASN A 122 -22.04 -20.48 -13.72
C ASN A 122 -22.17 -22.00 -13.59
N GLU A 123 -21.32 -22.58 -12.75
CA GLU A 123 -21.32 -24.01 -12.43
C GLU A 123 -21.68 -24.20 -10.95
N THR A 124 -22.37 -25.30 -10.64
CA THR A 124 -22.78 -25.64 -9.27
C THR A 124 -21.59 -26.18 -8.48
N THR A 125 -21.35 -25.65 -7.27
CA THR A 125 -20.24 -26.06 -6.39
C THR A 125 -20.65 -27.06 -5.32
N ASN A 126 -21.95 -27.24 -5.04
CA ASN A 126 -22.42 -28.19 -4.05
C ASN A 126 -23.49 -29.14 -4.60
N GLU A 127 -23.70 -30.29 -3.93
CA GLU A 127 -24.69 -31.31 -4.32
C GLU A 127 -26.14 -30.80 -4.24
N ALA A 128 -26.38 -29.77 -3.45
CA ALA A 128 -27.73 -29.21 -3.27
C ALA A 128 -28.13 -28.26 -4.42
N GLY A 129 -27.17 -27.83 -5.26
CA GLY A 129 -27.42 -26.87 -6.35
C GLY A 129 -27.76 -25.47 -5.84
N THR A 130 -27.17 -25.04 -4.71
CA THR A 130 -27.47 -23.76 -4.04
C THR A 130 -26.28 -22.82 -3.98
N THR A 131 -25.10 -23.27 -4.35
CA THR A 131 -23.88 -22.46 -4.42
C THR A 131 -23.24 -22.60 -5.79
N PHE A 132 -22.70 -21.49 -6.30
CA PHE A 132 -22.22 -21.41 -7.67
C PHE A 132 -20.85 -20.77 -7.74
N GLU A 133 -20.05 -21.16 -8.76
CA GLU A 133 -18.82 -20.51 -9.15
C GLU A 133 -18.90 -20.07 -10.62
N GLN A 134 -18.09 -19.10 -10.97
CA GLN A 134 -17.94 -18.64 -12.35
C GLN A 134 -17.31 -19.72 -13.21
N GLY A 135 -18.03 -20.16 -14.24
CA GLY A 135 -17.47 -20.98 -15.31
C GLY A 135 -16.72 -20.16 -16.36
N PHE A 136 -15.90 -20.84 -17.15
CA PHE A 136 -15.09 -20.23 -18.19
C PHE A 136 -15.11 -21.07 -19.44
N GLU A 137 -15.10 -20.44 -20.62
CA GLU A 137 -14.62 -21.11 -21.80
C GLU A 137 -13.09 -21.11 -21.79
N LYS A 138 -12.49 -22.30 -21.77
CA LYS A 138 -11.04 -22.47 -21.74
C LYS A 138 -10.56 -22.84 -23.13
N LEU A 139 -9.54 -22.18 -23.62
CA LEU A 139 -8.99 -22.42 -24.95
C LEU A 139 -8.64 -23.89 -25.18
N LYS A 140 -8.10 -24.58 -24.18
CA LYS A 140 -7.76 -26.00 -24.22
C LYS A 140 -8.96 -26.93 -24.44
N ASP A 141 -10.18 -26.49 -24.08
CA ASP A 141 -11.41 -27.27 -24.18
C ASP A 141 -12.10 -27.09 -25.56
N CYS A 142 -11.65 -26.09 -26.34
CA CYS A 142 -12.04 -25.84 -27.74
C CYS A 142 -10.90 -25.17 -28.53
N PRO A 143 -9.80 -25.88 -28.83
CA PRO A 143 -8.70 -25.31 -29.62
C PRO A 143 -9.13 -24.79 -30.99
N GLU A 144 -10.13 -25.44 -31.61
CA GLU A 144 -10.70 -25.06 -32.91
C GLU A 144 -11.54 -23.76 -32.85
N CYS A 145 -11.92 -23.30 -31.68
CA CYS A 145 -12.66 -22.07 -31.50
C CYS A 145 -11.77 -20.81 -31.73
N LEU A 146 -10.44 -20.97 -31.70
CA LEU A 146 -9.46 -19.91 -31.93
C LEU A 146 -8.95 -19.94 -33.36
N THR A 147 -8.86 -18.78 -33.97
CA THR A 147 -8.10 -18.52 -35.20
C THR A 147 -6.96 -17.56 -34.90
N ASP A 148 -5.72 -17.99 -35.08
CA ASP A 148 -4.53 -17.18 -35.07
C ASP A 148 -4.26 -16.65 -36.48
N HIS A 149 -4.19 -15.33 -36.66
CA HIS A 149 -3.94 -14.70 -37.95
C HIS A 149 -2.44 -14.54 -38.26
N GLY A 150 -1.56 -14.91 -37.32
CA GLY A 150 -0.11 -14.94 -37.47
C GLY A 150 0.61 -13.59 -37.33
N ASP A 151 -0.10 -12.57 -36.92
CA ASP A 151 0.42 -11.18 -36.74
C ASP A 151 0.15 -10.62 -35.36
N GLY A 152 -0.37 -11.43 -34.44
CA GLY A 152 -0.77 -11.05 -33.09
C GLY A 152 -2.25 -10.73 -32.95
N THR A 153 -3.02 -10.79 -34.05
CA THR A 153 -4.47 -10.67 -34.02
C THR A 153 -5.12 -12.06 -33.99
N TYR A 154 -6.24 -12.16 -33.25
CA TYR A 154 -6.94 -13.43 -33.03
C TYR A 154 -8.44 -13.25 -33.12
N THR A 155 -9.12 -14.33 -33.52
CA THR A 155 -10.57 -14.43 -33.44
C THR A 155 -10.93 -15.65 -32.61
N TYR A 156 -11.79 -15.48 -31.60
CA TYR A 156 -12.35 -16.56 -30.80
C TYR A 156 -13.85 -16.64 -30.97
N THR A 157 -14.39 -17.79 -31.29
CA THR A 157 -15.84 -18.04 -31.40
C THR A 157 -16.29 -18.86 -30.20
N PHE A 158 -17.17 -18.29 -29.37
CA PHE A 158 -17.68 -18.98 -28.19
C PHE A 158 -18.40 -20.28 -28.61
N LYS A 159 -18.12 -21.33 -27.88
CA LYS A 159 -18.75 -22.64 -28.04
C LYS A 159 -20.18 -22.65 -27.50
N THR A 160 -20.43 -21.86 -26.44
CA THR A 160 -21.72 -21.80 -25.77
C THR A 160 -22.76 -21.13 -26.67
N ASP A 161 -23.89 -21.81 -26.93
CA ASP A 161 -25.04 -21.23 -27.58
C ASP A 161 -25.87 -20.45 -26.57
N LEU A 162 -25.93 -19.13 -26.75
CA LEU A 162 -26.63 -18.20 -25.90
C LEU A 162 -28.11 -17.96 -26.32
N SER A 163 -28.60 -18.68 -27.34
CA SER A 163 -30.00 -18.57 -27.75
C SER A 163 -30.95 -19.17 -26.69
N GLY A 164 -31.59 -18.30 -25.92
CA GLY A 164 -32.45 -18.74 -24.82
C GLY A 164 -31.67 -19.41 -23.68
N TYR A 165 -30.43 -18.98 -23.52
CA TYR A 165 -29.50 -19.53 -22.52
C TYR A 165 -29.91 -19.13 -21.12
N GLU A 166 -29.92 -20.11 -20.24
CA GLU A 166 -30.05 -19.97 -18.78
C GLU A 166 -29.00 -20.88 -18.15
N ASP A 167 -28.19 -20.35 -17.25
CA ASP A 167 -27.13 -21.13 -16.60
C ASP A 167 -27.60 -21.89 -15.34
N ALA A 168 -26.68 -22.57 -14.68
CA ALA A 168 -26.98 -23.37 -13.47
C ALA A 168 -27.50 -22.50 -12.30
N ALA A 169 -27.18 -21.22 -12.27
CA ALA A 169 -27.63 -20.27 -11.26
C ALA A 169 -28.96 -19.57 -11.63
N GLY A 170 -29.52 -19.89 -12.80
CA GLY A 170 -30.75 -19.28 -13.30
C GLY A 170 -30.55 -17.88 -13.93
N VAL A 171 -29.32 -17.53 -14.27
CA VAL A 171 -29.03 -16.27 -14.97
C VAL A 171 -29.33 -16.46 -16.46
N VAL A 172 -30.25 -15.65 -16.97
CA VAL A 172 -30.70 -15.68 -18.36
C VAL A 172 -29.93 -14.63 -19.16
N PHE A 173 -29.34 -15.02 -20.28
CA PHE A 173 -28.70 -14.08 -21.20
C PHE A 173 -29.71 -13.15 -21.87
N ASP A 174 -29.47 -11.83 -21.77
CA ASP A 174 -30.28 -10.80 -22.42
C ASP A 174 -29.37 -9.90 -23.30
N GLU A 175 -29.53 -10.01 -24.61
CA GLU A 175 -28.77 -9.23 -25.58
C GLU A 175 -28.99 -7.71 -25.51
N ALA A 176 -30.04 -7.26 -24.82
CA ALA A 176 -30.34 -5.83 -24.62
C ALA A 176 -29.59 -5.21 -23.43
N LEU A 177 -28.98 -6.02 -22.58
CA LEU A 177 -28.18 -5.56 -21.44
C LEU A 177 -26.72 -5.37 -21.82
N THR A 178 -25.99 -4.57 -21.03
CA THR A 178 -24.54 -4.48 -21.14
C THR A 178 -23.93 -5.83 -20.79
N GLN A 179 -23.14 -6.37 -21.70
CA GLN A 179 -22.35 -7.60 -21.51
C GLN A 179 -20.88 -7.24 -21.34
N ARG A 180 -20.17 -8.04 -20.56
CA ARG A 180 -18.71 -8.01 -20.43
C ARG A 180 -18.14 -9.36 -20.86
N ILE A 181 -17.18 -9.32 -21.77
CA ILE A 181 -16.26 -10.41 -22.00
C ILE A 181 -14.96 -10.07 -21.31
N ALA A 182 -14.41 -11.01 -20.54
CA ALA A 182 -13.11 -10.82 -19.95
C ALA A 182 -12.16 -11.96 -20.33
N ILE A 183 -10.90 -11.61 -20.59
CA ILE A 183 -9.80 -12.52 -20.87
C ILE A 183 -8.95 -12.68 -19.62
N GLU A 184 -8.63 -13.93 -19.30
CA GLU A 184 -7.61 -14.30 -18.32
C GLU A 184 -6.53 -15.13 -19.02
N MET A 185 -5.31 -14.62 -19.03
CA MET A 185 -4.14 -15.32 -19.56
C MET A 185 -3.14 -15.57 -18.42
N GLN A 186 -2.65 -16.80 -18.32
CA GLN A 186 -1.55 -17.14 -17.43
C GLN A 186 -0.73 -18.28 -18.03
N PHE A 187 0.53 -18.00 -18.34
CA PHE A 187 1.47 -18.97 -18.85
C PHE A 187 2.61 -19.14 -17.87
N GLU A 188 2.88 -20.37 -17.48
CA GLU A 188 4.03 -20.74 -16.67
C GLU A 188 5.03 -21.49 -17.52
N TYR A 189 6.18 -20.90 -17.78
CA TYR A 189 7.22 -21.52 -18.57
C TYR A 189 8.18 -22.36 -17.70
N ALA A 190 8.75 -23.41 -18.27
CA ALA A 190 9.71 -24.28 -17.59
C ALA A 190 10.96 -23.53 -17.07
N SER A 191 11.23 -22.34 -17.57
CA SER A 191 12.27 -21.41 -17.06
C SER A 191 11.94 -20.79 -15.71
N GLY A 192 10.69 -20.92 -15.23
CA GLY A 192 10.16 -20.22 -14.06
C GLY A 192 9.69 -18.78 -14.36
N HIS A 193 9.67 -18.39 -15.63
CA HIS A 193 9.03 -17.17 -16.07
C HIS A 193 7.51 -17.38 -16.13
N GLU A 194 6.77 -16.38 -15.65
CA GLU A 194 5.32 -16.32 -15.68
C GLU A 194 4.88 -15.14 -16.52
N LEU A 195 3.89 -15.33 -17.38
CA LEU A 195 3.27 -14.30 -18.19
C LEU A 195 1.77 -14.29 -17.88
N ALA A 196 1.27 -13.22 -17.26
CA ALA A 196 -0.13 -13.08 -16.94
C ALA A 196 -0.64 -11.74 -17.47
N GLU A 197 -1.83 -11.74 -18.05
CA GLU A 197 -2.47 -10.55 -18.60
C GLU A 197 -3.98 -10.68 -18.53
N ASN A 198 -4.68 -9.54 -18.41
CA ASN A 198 -6.13 -9.43 -18.45
C ASN A 198 -6.57 -8.42 -19.50
N ALA A 199 -7.76 -8.62 -20.03
CA ALA A 199 -8.46 -7.65 -20.86
C ALA A 199 -9.96 -7.83 -20.72
N HIS A 200 -10.73 -6.76 -20.93
CA HIS A 200 -12.19 -6.82 -20.92
C HIS A 200 -12.79 -5.99 -22.06
N TYR A 201 -14.05 -6.25 -22.35
CA TYR A 201 -14.79 -5.55 -23.39
C TYR A 201 -16.28 -5.49 -23.02
N ASP A 202 -16.77 -4.27 -22.87
CA ASP A 202 -18.15 -3.99 -22.49
C ASP A 202 -18.93 -3.47 -23.68
N TRP A 203 -20.08 -4.09 -23.98
CA TRP A 203 -20.94 -3.66 -25.08
C TRP A 203 -22.39 -4.15 -24.88
N ILE A 204 -23.31 -3.60 -25.66
CA ILE A 204 -24.69 -4.12 -25.77
C ILE A 204 -24.82 -4.91 -27.07
N PRO A 205 -24.98 -6.27 -27.04
CA PRO A 205 -25.06 -7.11 -28.23
C PRO A 205 -26.12 -6.69 -29.23
N ALA A 206 -27.32 -6.37 -28.76
CA ALA A 206 -28.47 -6.00 -29.63
C ALA A 206 -28.22 -4.77 -30.51
N THR A 207 -27.36 -3.86 -30.07
CA THR A 207 -27.12 -2.57 -30.76
C THR A 207 -25.66 -2.39 -31.18
N ASN A 208 -24.78 -3.28 -30.73
CA ASN A 208 -23.33 -3.17 -30.84
C ASN A 208 -22.76 -1.85 -30.23
N ALA A 209 -23.45 -1.28 -29.26
CA ALA A 209 -23.04 -0.04 -28.60
C ALA A 209 -21.96 -0.32 -27.54
N GLN A 210 -20.93 0.56 -27.51
CA GLN A 210 -19.86 0.59 -26.50
C GLN A 210 -19.87 1.89 -25.69
N GLN A 211 -20.61 2.88 -26.10
CA GLN A 211 -20.70 4.18 -25.43
C GLN A 211 -22.14 4.46 -25.00
N GLY A 212 -22.28 5.14 -23.87
CA GLY A 212 -23.60 5.41 -23.29
C GLY A 212 -24.28 4.14 -22.77
N ILE A 213 -23.51 3.10 -22.47
CA ILE A 213 -23.95 1.84 -21.90
C ILE A 213 -23.98 1.92 -20.37
N GLY A 214 -24.55 0.92 -19.72
CA GLY A 214 -24.50 0.82 -18.26
C GLY A 214 -23.07 0.55 -17.77
N THR A 215 -22.75 1.09 -16.60
CA THR A 215 -21.45 0.92 -15.92
C THR A 215 -21.65 0.52 -14.46
N ARG A 216 -20.58 0.10 -13.79
CA ARG A 216 -20.47 -0.08 -12.33
C ARG A 216 -19.08 0.39 -11.90
N ASP A 217 -18.84 1.68 -12.00
CA ASP A 217 -17.55 2.32 -11.74
C ASP A 217 -17.61 3.09 -10.42
N LEU A 218 -17.46 2.37 -9.29
CA LEU A 218 -17.57 2.93 -7.94
C LEU A 218 -16.22 3.27 -7.31
N VAL A 219 -15.16 2.54 -7.68
CA VAL A 219 -13.78 2.70 -7.20
C VAL A 219 -12.81 2.31 -8.32
N THR A 220 -11.62 2.90 -8.31
CA THR A 220 -10.54 2.52 -9.23
C THR A 220 -9.54 1.59 -8.55
N LEU A 221 -8.84 0.78 -9.33
CA LEU A 221 -7.75 -0.06 -8.84
C LEU A 221 -6.57 0.80 -8.34
N GLU A 222 -6.35 1.97 -8.96
CA GLU A 222 -5.33 2.95 -8.55
C GLU A 222 -5.52 3.42 -7.12
N THR A 223 -6.76 3.56 -6.67
CA THR A 223 -7.07 3.89 -5.27
C THR A 223 -6.60 2.80 -4.34
N CYS A 224 -6.76 1.53 -4.72
CA CYS A 224 -6.26 0.38 -3.96
C CYS A 224 -4.73 0.38 -3.90
N TYR A 225 -4.06 0.81 -4.95
CA TYR A 225 -2.59 0.87 -5.04
C TYR A 225 -1.96 1.89 -4.08
N THR A 226 -2.73 2.77 -3.49
CA THR A 226 -2.26 3.63 -2.40
C THR A 226 -1.68 2.81 -1.24
N CYS A 227 -2.29 1.65 -0.95
CA CYS A 227 -1.87 0.71 0.11
C CYS A 227 -1.28 -0.59 -0.45
N HIS A 228 -1.80 -1.08 -1.56
CA HIS A 228 -1.50 -2.39 -2.13
C HIS A 228 -0.55 -2.25 -3.28
N GLN A 229 0.29 -1.56 -3.59
CA GLN A 229 1.25 -1.52 -4.69
C GLN A 229 0.75 -2.17 -6.00
N SER A 230 1.06 -1.59 -7.14
CA SER A 230 0.52 -2.00 -8.45
C SER A 230 0.71 -3.49 -8.79
N ASP A 231 1.79 -4.12 -8.35
CA ASP A 231 2.07 -5.51 -8.65
C ASP A 231 1.71 -6.49 -7.52
N SER A 232 1.06 -6.03 -6.44
CA SER A 232 0.73 -6.87 -5.29
C SER A 232 -0.69 -7.42 -5.30
N LEU A 233 -1.62 -6.76 -6.00
CA LEU A 233 -3.01 -7.21 -6.13
C LEU A 233 -3.17 -8.23 -7.25
N LYS A 234 -2.50 -9.37 -7.10
CA LYS A 234 -2.60 -10.52 -8.00
C LYS A 234 -3.35 -11.65 -7.30
N ALA A 235 -4.60 -11.86 -7.68
CA ALA A 235 -5.43 -12.88 -7.06
C ALA A 235 -5.39 -14.21 -7.80
N HIS A 236 -5.84 -15.27 -7.12
CA HIS A 236 -6.03 -16.61 -7.68
C HIS A 236 -4.78 -17.16 -8.38
N GLY A 237 -3.64 -17.09 -7.71
CA GLY A 237 -2.37 -17.58 -8.24
C GLY A 237 -1.70 -16.63 -9.23
N GLY A 238 -2.02 -15.33 -9.19
CA GLY A 238 -1.38 -14.32 -10.04
C GLY A 238 -2.09 -14.05 -11.37
N ARG A 239 -3.24 -14.69 -11.61
CA ARG A 239 -3.96 -14.62 -12.90
C ARG A 239 -4.83 -13.39 -13.06
N ARG A 240 -5.42 -12.87 -11.97
CA ARG A 240 -6.39 -11.78 -11.98
C ARG A 240 -5.75 -10.51 -11.48
N LEU A 241 -5.74 -9.50 -12.35
CA LEU A 241 -4.90 -8.32 -12.22
C LEU A 241 -5.71 -7.01 -12.26
N ASP A 242 -6.90 -7.01 -12.90
CA ASP A 242 -7.72 -5.81 -13.06
C ASP A 242 -9.07 -5.89 -12.31
N MET A 243 -9.69 -4.73 -12.09
CA MET A 243 -10.95 -4.60 -11.36
C MET A 243 -12.11 -5.23 -12.14
N GLU A 244 -12.11 -5.10 -13.44
CA GLU A 244 -13.17 -5.56 -14.33
C GLU A 244 -13.26 -7.09 -14.34
N ASN A 245 -12.13 -7.78 -14.34
CA ASN A 245 -12.08 -9.23 -14.17
C ASN A 245 -12.51 -9.64 -12.77
N CYS A 246 -12.14 -8.88 -11.71
CA CYS A 246 -12.63 -9.14 -10.36
C CYS A 246 -14.15 -9.06 -10.30
N GLN A 247 -14.73 -7.97 -10.81
CA GLN A 247 -16.18 -7.74 -10.81
C GLN A 247 -16.98 -8.77 -11.60
N SER A 248 -16.39 -9.33 -12.68
CA SER A 248 -17.04 -10.32 -13.52
C SER A 248 -17.37 -11.60 -12.75
N CYS A 249 -16.55 -11.94 -11.72
CA CYS A 249 -16.69 -13.16 -10.92
C CYS A 249 -17.20 -12.87 -9.49
N HIS A 250 -16.73 -11.77 -8.86
CA HIS A 250 -17.13 -11.41 -7.53
C HIS A 250 -18.43 -10.58 -7.54
N ASN A 251 -19.55 -11.28 -7.70
CA ASN A 251 -20.88 -10.70 -7.88
C ASN A 251 -21.92 -11.39 -7.01
N GLY A 252 -23.19 -10.99 -7.13
CA GLY A 252 -24.27 -11.48 -6.29
C GLY A 252 -24.70 -12.94 -6.51
N VAL A 253 -24.16 -13.61 -7.55
CA VAL A 253 -24.49 -15.01 -7.88
C VAL A 253 -23.48 -15.98 -7.26
N VAL A 254 -22.21 -15.60 -7.27
CA VAL A 254 -21.11 -16.47 -6.86
C VAL A 254 -20.93 -16.46 -5.34
N SER A 255 -20.71 -17.62 -4.75
CA SER A 255 -20.40 -17.80 -3.33
C SER A 255 -19.33 -18.87 -3.13
N ASP A 256 -18.76 -18.93 -1.93
CA ASP A 256 -17.96 -20.10 -1.57
C ASP A 256 -18.85 -21.37 -1.43
N PRO A 257 -18.26 -22.57 -1.35
CA PRO A 257 -19.05 -23.82 -1.21
C PRO A 257 -19.97 -23.88 0.03
N ASN A 258 -19.72 -23.05 1.03
CA ASN A 258 -20.53 -22.94 2.24
C ASN A 258 -21.62 -21.85 2.14
N GLY A 259 -21.69 -21.14 0.99
CA GLY A 259 -22.66 -20.07 0.76
C GLY A 259 -22.24 -18.71 1.32
N VAL A 260 -20.98 -18.56 1.69
CA VAL A 260 -20.45 -17.24 2.10
C VAL A 260 -20.33 -16.36 0.87
N SER A 261 -20.89 -15.14 0.96
CA SER A 261 -20.85 -14.18 -0.13
C SER A 261 -19.42 -13.78 -0.47
N VAL A 262 -19.07 -13.87 -1.75
CA VAL A 262 -17.84 -13.35 -2.32
C VAL A 262 -18.12 -12.16 -3.26
N GLU A 263 -19.30 -11.54 -3.16
CA GLU A 263 -19.60 -10.30 -3.87
C GLU A 263 -18.54 -9.26 -3.52
N LEU A 264 -18.06 -8.52 -4.52
CA LEU A 264 -16.84 -7.70 -4.39
C LEU A 264 -16.95 -6.65 -3.28
N GLY A 265 -18.05 -5.91 -3.22
CA GLY A 265 -18.27 -4.89 -2.19
C GLY A 265 -18.35 -5.49 -0.79
N HIS A 266 -19.10 -6.59 -0.63
CA HIS A 266 -19.17 -7.32 0.64
C HIS A 266 -17.78 -7.83 1.06
N MET A 267 -17.12 -8.51 0.15
CA MET A 267 -15.81 -9.14 0.40
C MET A 267 -14.74 -8.11 0.79
N ILE A 268 -14.61 -7.04 0.02
CA ILE A 268 -13.59 -6.00 0.28
C ILE A 268 -13.87 -5.32 1.62
N HIS A 269 -15.11 -4.93 1.91
CA HIS A 269 -15.46 -4.34 3.20
C HIS A 269 -15.17 -5.31 4.36
N ALA A 270 -15.54 -6.58 4.22
CA ALA A 270 -15.37 -7.58 5.26
C ALA A 270 -13.88 -7.89 5.55
N ILE A 271 -13.06 -7.98 4.49
CA ILE A 271 -11.61 -8.17 4.61
C ILE A 271 -10.97 -7.00 5.37
N HIS A 272 -11.31 -5.76 4.99
CA HIS A 272 -10.72 -4.57 5.61
C HIS A 272 -11.24 -4.31 7.02
N MET A 273 -12.38 -4.89 7.39
CA MET A 273 -12.88 -4.87 8.77
C MET A 273 -12.09 -5.79 9.70
N GLY A 274 -11.52 -6.88 9.19
CA GLY A 274 -10.70 -7.83 9.93
C GLY A 274 -11.35 -8.32 11.22
N PRO A 275 -10.59 -8.44 12.34
CA PRO A 275 -11.14 -8.88 13.63
C PRO A 275 -12.06 -7.85 14.31
N SER A 276 -12.17 -6.63 13.78
CA SER A 276 -13.15 -5.65 14.25
C SER A 276 -14.55 -5.92 13.71
N ARG A 277 -14.68 -6.82 12.73
CA ARG A 277 -15.95 -7.38 12.30
C ARG A 277 -16.49 -8.25 13.41
N VAL A 278 -17.68 -7.95 13.89
CA VAL A 278 -18.29 -8.66 15.00
C VAL A 278 -19.61 -9.29 14.59
N GLY A 279 -19.90 -10.43 15.17
CA GLY A 279 -21.17 -11.13 15.07
C GLY A 279 -21.64 -11.61 16.43
N LEU A 280 -22.74 -12.35 16.46
CA LEU A 280 -23.29 -12.94 17.68
C LEU A 280 -22.96 -14.42 17.73
N ASP A 281 -22.49 -14.90 18.88
CA ASP A 281 -22.35 -16.34 19.14
C ASP A 281 -23.71 -16.99 19.44
N ASP A 282 -23.74 -18.31 19.65
CA ASP A 282 -24.95 -19.08 19.95
C ASP A 282 -25.65 -18.62 21.23
N THR A 283 -25.00 -17.84 22.08
CA THR A 283 -25.57 -17.27 23.30
C THR A 283 -26.12 -15.86 23.12
N GLY A 284 -25.91 -15.27 21.90
CA GLY A 284 -26.24 -13.89 21.59
C GLY A 284 -25.21 -12.90 22.14
N THR A 285 -24.02 -13.37 22.47
CA THR A 285 -22.90 -12.51 22.90
C THR A 285 -22.11 -12.04 21.67
N GLU A 286 -21.76 -10.75 21.63
CA GLU A 286 -20.95 -10.17 20.57
C GLU A 286 -19.51 -10.70 20.64
N VAL A 287 -19.05 -11.30 19.54
CA VAL A 287 -17.71 -11.88 19.40
C VAL A 287 -17.05 -11.44 18.10
N PRO A 288 -15.72 -11.34 18.03
CA PRO A 288 -15.02 -11.15 16.76
C PRO A 288 -15.40 -12.24 15.76
N MET A 289 -15.80 -11.83 14.57
CA MET A 289 -16.21 -12.73 13.50
C MET A 289 -15.54 -12.28 12.18
N PRO A 290 -14.21 -12.52 12.05
CA PRO A 290 -13.49 -12.15 10.84
C PRO A 290 -14.07 -12.86 9.62
N TYR A 291 -14.02 -12.20 8.48
CA TYR A 291 -14.48 -12.79 7.22
C TYR A 291 -13.68 -14.06 6.92
N THR A 292 -14.40 -15.15 6.67
CA THR A 292 -13.80 -16.46 6.43
C THR A 292 -14.45 -17.08 5.21
N VAL A 293 -13.66 -17.52 4.25
CA VAL A 293 -14.12 -18.20 3.04
C VAL A 293 -13.47 -19.57 2.91
N GLU A 294 -14.17 -20.52 2.34
CA GLU A 294 -13.62 -21.83 1.99
C GLU A 294 -12.86 -21.71 0.67
N GLY A 295 -11.55 -21.85 0.72
CA GLY A 295 -10.68 -21.82 -0.45
C GLY A 295 -10.18 -23.22 -0.83
N TYR A 296 -9.39 -23.30 -1.91
CA TYR A 296 -8.79 -24.56 -2.39
C TYR A 296 -7.95 -25.29 -1.33
N HIS A 297 -7.34 -24.56 -0.40
CA HIS A 297 -6.52 -25.12 0.68
C HIS A 297 -7.26 -25.20 2.03
N GLY A 298 -8.57 -25.08 2.03
CA GLY A 298 -9.43 -25.05 3.22
C GLY A 298 -9.83 -23.64 3.64
N PRO A 299 -10.44 -23.51 4.84
CA PRO A 299 -10.97 -22.23 5.29
C PRO A 299 -9.83 -21.21 5.51
N HIS A 300 -10.05 -20.01 4.99
CA HIS A 300 -9.16 -18.88 5.12
C HIS A 300 -9.87 -17.74 5.85
N ALA A 301 -9.38 -17.39 7.04
CA ALA A 301 -9.89 -16.29 7.84
C ALA A 301 -9.02 -15.04 7.63
N PHE A 302 -9.67 -13.91 7.38
CA PHE A 302 -9.02 -12.60 7.24
C PHE A 302 -9.03 -11.89 8.59
N ASP A 303 -8.05 -12.19 9.44
CA ASP A 303 -7.92 -11.67 10.79
C ASP A 303 -6.85 -10.57 10.93
N TYR A 304 -6.57 -9.85 9.83
CA TYR A 304 -5.67 -8.70 9.83
C TYR A 304 -6.29 -7.50 10.53
N PRO A 305 -5.46 -6.59 11.10
CA PRO A 305 -5.97 -5.34 11.65
C PRO A 305 -6.82 -4.59 10.65
N ALA A 306 -7.95 -4.04 11.11
CA ALA A 306 -8.83 -3.23 10.27
C ALA A 306 -8.11 -2.00 9.70
N PHE A 307 -8.38 -1.66 8.43
CA PHE A 307 -7.87 -0.49 7.75
C PHE A 307 -8.97 0.19 6.92
N PRO A 308 -8.93 1.52 6.80
CA PRO A 308 -8.13 2.45 7.59
C PRO A 308 -8.55 2.47 9.07
N THR A 309 -7.61 2.84 9.95
CA THR A 309 -7.81 2.76 11.40
C THR A 309 -8.31 4.05 12.03
N LYS A 310 -8.06 5.20 11.40
CA LYS A 310 -8.39 6.51 11.98
C LYS A 310 -8.68 7.58 10.90
N PRO A 311 -9.92 8.01 10.77
CA PRO A 311 -11.07 7.43 11.48
C PRO A 311 -11.25 5.97 11.11
N PHE A 312 -11.84 5.22 12.04
CA PHE A 312 -12.12 3.81 11.80
C PHE A 312 -13.02 3.65 10.57
N MET A 313 -12.60 2.80 9.63
CA MET A 313 -13.30 2.57 8.37
C MET A 313 -13.60 3.86 7.59
N ASP A 314 -12.59 4.66 7.35
CA ASP A 314 -12.71 5.86 6.52
C ASP A 314 -13.05 5.49 5.07
N CYS A 315 -14.32 5.57 4.73
CA CYS A 315 -14.84 5.19 3.41
C CYS A 315 -14.18 5.99 2.27
N THR A 316 -13.80 7.25 2.54
CA THR A 316 -13.23 8.15 1.52
C THR A 316 -11.78 7.82 1.14
N VAL A 317 -11.15 6.86 1.79
CA VAL A 317 -9.84 6.33 1.38
C VAL A 317 -9.96 5.52 0.09
N CYS A 318 -11.09 4.81 -0.09
CA CYS A 318 -11.36 4.00 -1.28
C CYS A 318 -12.37 4.68 -2.23
N HIS A 319 -13.42 5.28 -1.66
CA HIS A 319 -14.43 6.00 -2.41
C HIS A 319 -14.02 7.48 -2.58
N VAL A 320 -13.08 7.70 -3.49
CA VAL A 320 -12.60 9.05 -3.82
C VAL A 320 -13.52 9.68 -4.85
N ALA A 321 -13.70 11.00 -4.75
CA ALA A 321 -14.36 11.74 -5.81
C ALA A 321 -13.42 11.83 -7.04
N ASP A 322 -13.77 11.14 -8.11
CA ASP A 322 -13.03 11.14 -9.37
C ASP A 322 -14.01 11.36 -10.52
N GLU A 323 -13.75 12.36 -11.36
CA GLU A 323 -14.61 12.70 -12.52
C GLU A 323 -14.63 11.61 -13.60
N ASN A 324 -13.70 10.66 -13.58
CA ASN A 324 -13.65 9.54 -14.49
C ASN A 324 -14.50 8.35 -14.03
N LEU A 325 -14.95 8.31 -12.78
CA LEU A 325 -15.83 7.28 -12.26
C LEU A 325 -17.29 7.60 -12.57
N ALA A 326 -17.89 6.86 -13.50
CA ALA A 326 -19.26 7.12 -13.95
C ALA A 326 -20.29 6.99 -12.81
N ASP A 327 -20.06 6.11 -11.86
CA ASP A 327 -20.95 5.80 -10.73
C ASP A 327 -20.36 6.21 -9.38
N GLY A 328 -19.24 6.94 -9.37
CA GLY A 328 -18.43 7.25 -8.18
C GLY A 328 -19.20 7.95 -7.05
N GLU A 329 -20.24 8.71 -7.36
CA GLU A 329 -21.08 9.39 -6.35
C GLU A 329 -22.24 8.51 -5.81
N LEU A 330 -22.49 7.35 -6.44
CA LEU A 330 -23.68 6.53 -6.11
C LEU A 330 -23.48 5.66 -4.85
N TRP A 331 -22.26 5.37 -4.44
CA TRP A 331 -21.97 4.46 -3.33
C TRP A 331 -22.63 4.87 -2.01
N MET A 332 -22.73 6.17 -1.72
CA MET A 332 -23.30 6.68 -0.47
C MET A 332 -24.83 6.73 -0.54
N ALA A 333 -25.35 7.20 -1.68
CA ALA A 333 -26.81 7.38 -1.86
C ALA A 333 -27.54 6.04 -2.02
N ASN A 334 -26.87 5.01 -2.48
CA ASN A 334 -27.42 3.70 -2.84
C ASN A 334 -26.75 2.55 -2.08
N ALA A 335 -26.38 2.77 -0.81
CA ALA A 335 -25.83 1.72 0.04
C ALA A 335 -26.80 0.51 0.10
N ASN A 336 -26.34 -0.65 -0.32
CA ASN A 336 -27.14 -1.86 -0.34
C ASN A 336 -26.81 -2.80 0.84
N GLY A 337 -27.64 -3.84 1.00
CA GLY A 337 -27.47 -4.81 2.09
C GLY A 337 -26.11 -5.53 2.05
N ASN A 338 -25.57 -5.82 0.87
CA ASN A 338 -24.29 -6.51 0.71
C ASN A 338 -23.13 -5.64 1.24
N ALA A 339 -23.12 -4.36 0.90
CA ALA A 339 -22.12 -3.43 1.43
C ALA A 339 -22.20 -3.31 2.96
N CYS A 340 -23.44 -3.18 3.51
CA CYS A 340 -23.67 -3.07 4.95
C CYS A 340 -23.19 -4.34 5.70
N THR A 341 -23.51 -5.53 5.20
CA THR A 341 -23.18 -6.81 5.85
C THR A 341 -21.70 -7.17 5.77
N GLY A 342 -20.93 -6.53 4.91
CA GLY A 342 -19.47 -6.60 4.94
C GLY A 342 -18.92 -6.21 6.31
N CYS A 343 -19.49 -5.16 6.95
CA CYS A 343 -19.08 -4.68 8.27
C CYS A 343 -20.03 -5.15 9.40
N HIS A 344 -21.33 -5.13 9.15
CA HIS A 344 -22.38 -5.43 10.12
C HIS A 344 -22.91 -6.85 9.92
N THR A 345 -22.30 -7.86 10.50
CA THR A 345 -22.63 -9.29 10.25
C THR A 345 -24.08 -9.67 10.56
N ASP A 346 -24.35 -10.36 11.65
CA ASP A 346 -25.67 -10.90 11.98
C ASP A 346 -26.68 -9.85 12.45
N ARG A 347 -26.28 -8.59 12.61
CA ARG A 347 -27.17 -7.51 13.07
C ARG A 347 -28.34 -7.19 12.14
N PRO A 348 -28.21 -7.36 10.80
CA PRO A 348 -29.36 -7.20 9.91
C PRO A 348 -30.51 -8.16 10.19
N VAL A 349 -30.24 -9.33 10.75
CA VAL A 349 -31.25 -10.37 10.99
C VAL A 349 -31.95 -10.18 12.34
N GLN A 350 -31.23 -9.68 13.36
CA GLN A 350 -31.80 -9.49 14.70
C GLN A 350 -31.43 -8.14 15.30
N HIS A 351 -32.44 -7.29 15.52
CA HIS A 351 -32.34 -6.03 16.25
C HIS A 351 -32.97 -6.20 17.64
N GLY A 352 -32.28 -6.79 18.58
CA GLY A 352 -32.81 -7.15 19.87
C GLY A 352 -33.97 -8.16 19.73
N SER A 353 -35.20 -7.74 20.07
CA SER A 353 -36.40 -8.59 19.92
C SER A 353 -37.08 -8.45 18.54
N PHE A 354 -36.58 -7.62 17.65
CA PHE A 354 -37.16 -7.40 16.33
C PHE A 354 -36.39 -8.21 15.27
N THR A 355 -37.14 -9.01 14.51
CA THR A 355 -36.60 -9.73 13.37
C THR A 355 -36.87 -8.94 12.09
N VAL A 356 -35.89 -8.67 11.29
CA VAL A 356 -36.06 -8.00 10.00
C VAL A 356 -36.91 -8.91 9.10
N PRO A 357 -38.04 -8.42 8.56
CA PRO A 357 -38.86 -9.20 7.64
C PRO A 357 -38.06 -9.60 6.38
N GLU A 358 -38.37 -10.80 5.86
CA GLU A 358 -37.83 -11.27 4.61
C GLU A 358 -38.12 -10.27 3.46
N GLY A 359 -37.11 -9.92 2.69
CA GLY A 359 -37.24 -8.98 1.57
C GLY A 359 -37.07 -7.50 1.93
N MET A 360 -36.89 -7.15 3.22
CA MET A 360 -36.55 -5.77 3.60
C MET A 360 -35.04 -5.55 3.53
N SER A 361 -34.62 -4.42 2.91
CA SER A 361 -33.25 -3.96 2.93
C SER A 361 -32.94 -3.16 4.21
N CYS A 362 -31.65 -3.02 4.52
CA CYS A 362 -31.20 -2.17 5.64
C CYS A 362 -31.69 -0.72 5.48
N THR A 363 -31.75 -0.26 4.25
CA THR A 363 -32.12 1.12 3.87
C THR A 363 -33.62 1.40 3.95
N ASP A 364 -34.47 0.38 4.05
CA ASP A 364 -35.92 0.58 4.27
C ASP A 364 -36.24 1.16 5.66
N CYS A 365 -35.33 0.92 6.63
CA CYS A 365 -35.47 1.42 8.00
C CYS A 365 -34.37 2.40 8.40
N HIS A 366 -33.15 2.21 7.90
CA HIS A 366 -32.02 3.08 8.15
C HIS A 366 -31.81 3.96 6.92
N GLY A 367 -31.96 5.26 7.07
CA GLY A 367 -31.43 6.19 6.07
C GLY A 367 -29.92 5.97 5.89
N SER A 368 -29.35 6.43 4.78
CA SER A 368 -27.90 6.38 4.59
C SER A 368 -27.20 7.01 5.78
N VAL A 369 -26.42 6.21 6.52
CA VAL A 369 -25.59 6.74 7.61
C VAL A 369 -24.33 7.30 6.97
N ASP A 370 -24.17 8.60 7.08
CA ASP A 370 -22.97 9.27 6.58
C ASP A 370 -21.77 8.97 7.50
N HIS A 371 -21.06 7.89 7.22
CA HIS A 371 -19.86 7.50 7.95
C HIS A 371 -18.68 8.46 7.69
N THR A 372 -18.77 9.31 6.66
CA THR A 372 -17.69 10.28 6.35
C THR A 372 -17.56 11.36 7.41
N GLN A 373 -18.64 11.65 8.16
CA GLN A 373 -18.60 12.58 9.28
C GLN A 373 -17.62 12.17 10.39
N SER A 374 -17.23 10.90 10.43
CA SER A 374 -16.19 10.43 11.34
C SER A 374 -14.83 11.13 11.13
N ARG A 375 -14.60 11.72 9.95
CA ARG A 375 -13.41 12.52 9.63
C ARG A 375 -13.41 13.91 10.26
N ALA A 376 -14.56 14.48 10.60
CA ALA A 376 -14.69 15.89 11.01
C ALA A 376 -13.76 16.29 12.16
N PRO A 377 -13.60 15.52 13.26
CA PRO A 377 -12.65 15.84 14.32
C PRO A 377 -11.20 15.90 13.86
N TYR A 378 -10.81 14.99 12.96
CA TYR A 378 -9.44 14.90 12.45
C TYR A 378 -9.13 16.05 11.49
N GLU A 379 -10.07 16.36 10.60
CA GLU A 379 -9.90 17.52 9.69
C GLU A 379 -9.84 18.82 10.46
N ALA A 380 -10.69 18.99 11.47
CA ALA A 380 -10.63 20.15 12.36
C ALA A 380 -9.27 20.25 13.07
N ALA A 381 -8.77 19.14 13.62
CA ALA A 381 -7.49 19.10 14.34
C ALA A 381 -6.29 19.53 13.48
N LYS A 382 -6.33 19.37 12.15
CA LYS A 382 -5.29 19.87 11.23
C LYS A 382 -5.17 21.39 11.22
N GLY A 383 -6.24 22.12 11.52
CA GLY A 383 -6.26 23.56 11.61
C GLY A 383 -5.66 24.11 12.91
N TYR A 384 -5.41 23.24 13.89
CA TYR A 384 -4.85 23.64 15.18
C TYR A 384 -3.33 23.74 15.11
N SER A 385 -2.76 24.61 15.96
CA SER A 385 -1.32 24.78 16.10
C SER A 385 -0.89 24.71 17.56
N VAL A 386 0.38 24.39 17.76
CA VAL A 386 1.01 24.45 19.09
C VAL A 386 2.19 25.41 18.99
N GLU A 387 2.10 26.53 19.69
CA GLU A 387 3.17 27.49 19.72
C GLU A 387 4.06 27.28 20.97
N VAL A 388 5.37 27.31 20.75
CA VAL A 388 6.38 27.20 21.80
C VAL A 388 7.21 28.48 21.81
N PHE A 389 7.33 29.12 22.98
CA PHE A 389 8.05 30.39 23.12
C PHE A 389 8.73 30.50 24.49
N ASN A 390 9.45 31.57 24.75
CA ASN A 390 10.19 31.84 26.00
C ASN A 390 11.13 30.69 26.40
N VAL A 391 11.76 30.03 25.42
CA VAL A 391 12.64 28.90 25.65
C VAL A 391 13.96 29.34 26.25
N MET A 392 14.29 28.89 27.47
CA MET A 392 15.51 29.26 28.15
C MET A 392 16.05 28.18 29.09
N VAL A 393 17.34 28.25 29.40
CA VAL A 393 17.96 27.40 30.44
C VAL A 393 18.11 28.19 31.70
N THR A 394 17.60 27.66 32.83
CA THR A 394 17.70 28.28 34.13
C THR A 394 19.11 28.11 34.74
N PRO A 395 19.46 28.89 35.79
CA PRO A 395 20.73 28.67 36.52
C PRO A 395 20.89 27.26 37.11
N GLU A 396 19.78 26.58 37.39
CA GLU A 396 19.72 25.21 37.90
C GLU A 396 19.86 24.16 36.78
N ASN A 397 20.21 24.58 35.55
CA ASN A 397 20.33 23.71 34.35
C ASN A 397 19.04 23.00 33.97
N LEU A 398 17.89 23.67 34.17
CA LEU A 398 16.60 23.23 33.68
C LEU A 398 16.24 23.99 32.41
N LEU A 399 15.67 23.34 31.43
CA LEU A 399 15.02 23.99 30.30
C LEU A 399 13.59 24.37 30.72
N THR A 400 13.22 25.62 30.47
CA THR A 400 11.86 26.11 30.63
C THR A 400 11.36 26.69 29.32
N PHE A 401 10.07 26.54 29.06
CA PHE A 401 9.42 27.10 27.90
C PHE A 401 7.91 27.20 28.12
N ASP A 402 7.28 28.05 27.35
CA ASP A 402 5.85 28.27 27.36
C ASP A 402 5.23 27.57 26.15
N VAL A 403 4.02 27.04 26.32
CA VAL A 403 3.24 26.34 25.28
C VAL A 403 1.83 26.87 25.24
N GLU A 404 1.37 27.29 24.08
CA GLU A 404 0.00 27.66 23.79
C GLU A 404 -0.54 26.78 22.68
N VAL A 405 -1.78 26.28 22.83
CA VAL A 405 -2.49 25.53 21.82
C VAL A 405 -3.58 26.41 21.24
N LEU A 406 -3.56 26.63 19.94
CA LEU A 406 -4.47 27.54 19.26
C LEU A 406 -5.35 26.78 18.27
N ASP A 407 -6.61 27.20 18.15
CA ASP A 407 -7.50 26.74 17.08
C ASP A 407 -7.18 27.43 15.75
N ASP A 408 -7.90 27.10 14.69
CA ASP A 408 -7.76 27.66 13.34
C ASP A 408 -8.07 29.16 13.24
N GLN A 409 -8.70 29.73 14.28
CA GLN A 409 -9.03 31.16 14.41
C GLN A 409 -8.04 31.91 15.32
N GLY A 410 -7.08 31.20 15.90
CA GLY A 410 -6.09 31.75 16.83
C GLY A 410 -6.60 31.93 18.27
N ASN A 411 -7.69 31.24 18.66
CA ASN A 411 -8.15 31.23 20.03
C ASN A 411 -7.47 30.14 20.85
N ALA A 412 -7.08 30.44 22.07
CA ALA A 412 -6.46 29.46 22.95
C ALA A 412 -7.41 28.29 23.28
N VAL A 413 -6.85 27.08 23.29
CA VAL A 413 -7.53 25.84 23.73
C VAL A 413 -7.38 25.77 25.26
N THR A 414 -8.48 25.48 25.94
CA THR A 414 -8.46 25.39 27.41
C THR A 414 -7.87 24.07 27.88
N GLU A 415 -7.45 24.00 29.15
CA GLU A 415 -6.89 22.77 29.72
C GLU A 415 -7.90 21.60 29.68
N GLU A 416 -9.19 21.88 29.86
CA GLU A 416 -10.27 20.90 29.85
C GLU A 416 -10.51 20.27 28.47
N GLU A 417 -10.22 21.00 27.39
CA GLU A 417 -10.38 20.57 26.02
C GLU A 417 -9.18 19.75 25.52
N ILE A 418 -8.09 19.68 26.28
CA ILE A 418 -6.92 18.85 25.97
C ILE A 418 -7.07 17.48 26.62
N TYR A 419 -7.01 16.44 25.80
CA TYR A 419 -7.24 15.06 26.23
C TYR A 419 -6.12 14.54 27.10
N GLN A 420 -6.51 13.88 28.20
CA GLN A 420 -5.59 13.27 29.15
C GLN A 420 -6.03 11.85 29.46
N GLN A 421 -5.35 10.84 28.91
CA GLN A 421 -5.55 9.44 29.31
C GLN A 421 -4.35 8.57 28.98
N GLY A 422 -3.90 7.76 29.92
CA GLY A 422 -2.90 6.69 29.72
C GLY A 422 -1.60 7.18 29.07
N TYR A 423 -1.19 6.50 28.02
CA TYR A 423 0.00 6.86 27.24
C TYR A 423 -0.17 8.09 26.34
N SER A 424 -1.41 8.50 26.11
CA SER A 424 -1.78 9.68 25.32
C SER A 424 -1.93 10.92 26.16
N ASN A 425 -1.21 11.02 27.28
CA ASN A 425 -1.15 12.25 28.04
C ASN A 425 -0.57 13.38 27.16
N PRO A 426 -1.11 14.61 27.22
CA PRO A 426 -0.54 15.69 26.46
C PRO A 426 0.89 15.94 26.96
N TYR A 427 1.89 15.86 26.09
CA TYR A 427 3.28 16.03 26.47
C TYR A 427 4.12 16.66 25.37
N MET A 428 5.24 17.21 25.79
CA MET A 428 6.29 17.73 24.93
C MET A 428 7.48 16.79 24.97
N VAL A 429 8.05 16.45 23.81
CA VAL A 429 9.31 15.71 23.70
C VAL A 429 10.43 16.70 23.44
N VAL A 430 11.36 16.80 24.37
CA VAL A 430 12.53 17.67 24.24
C VAL A 430 13.70 16.85 23.71
N SER A 431 14.26 17.26 22.59
CA SER A 431 15.35 16.56 21.89
C SER A 431 16.41 17.55 21.40
N TRP A 432 17.60 17.06 21.11
CA TRP A 432 18.69 17.84 20.52
C TRP A 432 19.47 17.02 19.51
N ASP A 433 20.36 17.68 18.76
CA ASP A 433 21.12 17.08 17.66
C ASP A 433 20.20 16.46 16.61
N VAL A 434 19.21 17.23 16.16
CA VAL A 434 18.23 16.82 15.15
C VAL A 434 18.89 16.26 13.91
N GLU A 435 19.99 16.88 13.48
CA GLU A 435 20.80 16.47 12.33
C GLU A 435 21.54 15.13 12.54
N LYS A 436 21.58 14.63 13.79
CA LYS A 436 22.19 13.33 14.15
C LYS A 436 21.14 12.29 14.55
N ASP A 437 19.88 12.48 14.15
CA ASP A 437 18.78 11.57 14.44
C ASP A 437 18.54 11.35 15.94
N TYR A 438 18.65 12.39 16.75
CA TYR A 438 18.28 12.40 18.17
C TYR A 438 18.87 11.26 19.00
N PRO A 439 20.13 11.28 19.43
CA PRO A 439 20.72 10.20 20.23
C PRO A 439 19.88 9.85 21.45
N ALA A 440 19.62 8.56 21.67
CA ALA A 440 18.86 8.12 22.84
C ALA A 440 19.64 8.28 24.14
N GLN A 441 18.93 8.59 25.22
CA GLN A 441 19.50 8.56 26.56
C GLN A 441 19.48 7.13 27.12
N GLU A 442 20.53 6.72 27.79
CA GLU A 442 20.58 5.46 28.52
C GLU A 442 19.78 5.58 29.82
N VAL A 443 19.00 4.55 30.12
CA VAL A 443 18.27 4.42 31.37
C VAL A 443 19.02 3.44 32.23
N LEU A 444 19.45 3.91 33.40
CA LEU A 444 20.13 3.07 34.38
C LEU A 444 19.12 2.46 35.33
N SER A 445 19.51 1.31 35.94
CA SER A 445 18.82 0.71 37.06
C SER A 445 18.79 1.66 38.26
N ASP A 446 17.93 1.41 39.24
CA ASP A 446 17.77 2.28 40.42
C ASP A 446 19.07 2.49 41.21
N ASP A 447 20.03 1.58 41.11
CA ASP A 447 21.36 1.69 41.70
C ASP A 447 22.38 2.45 40.83
N GLY A 448 21.97 2.87 39.63
CA GLY A 448 22.81 3.62 38.72
C GLY A 448 23.93 2.82 38.02
N THR A 449 23.96 1.49 38.18
CA THR A 449 25.08 0.68 37.73
C THR A 449 24.87 -0.08 36.44
N THR A 450 23.62 -0.37 36.08
CA THR A 450 23.29 -1.21 34.93
C THR A 450 22.38 -0.48 33.95
N THR A 451 22.73 -0.43 32.67
CA THR A 451 21.85 0.07 31.62
C THR A 451 20.69 -0.90 31.42
N ILE A 452 19.46 -0.46 31.69
CA ILE A 452 18.23 -1.25 31.53
C ILE A 452 17.43 -0.89 30.28
N GLY A 453 17.96 -0.02 29.46
CA GLY A 453 17.40 0.38 28.19
C GLY A 453 17.84 1.77 27.77
N THR A 454 17.34 2.18 26.62
CA THR A 454 17.36 3.56 26.17
C THR A 454 15.93 4.01 25.91
N THR A 455 15.54 5.17 26.40
CA THR A 455 14.17 5.63 26.32
C THR A 455 14.07 7.13 26.15
N TYR A 456 12.96 7.56 25.57
CA TYR A 456 12.58 8.97 25.53
C TYR A 456 11.88 9.45 26.82
N ASP A 457 11.58 8.59 27.77
CA ASP A 457 10.87 8.97 29.00
C ASP A 457 11.55 10.11 29.77
N HIS A 458 12.87 10.21 29.70
CA HIS A 458 13.63 11.29 30.29
C HIS A 458 13.49 12.62 29.52
N ARG A 459 12.97 12.58 28.30
CA ARG A 459 12.77 13.73 27.41
C ARG A 459 11.32 14.16 27.28
N ARG A 460 10.39 13.42 27.90
CA ARG A 460 8.97 13.64 27.83
C ARG A 460 8.45 14.37 29.07
N PHE A 461 7.81 15.51 28.89
CA PHE A 461 7.26 16.35 29.93
C PHE A 461 5.78 16.60 29.66
N SER A 462 4.92 16.27 30.62
CA SER A 462 3.48 16.33 30.43
C SER A 462 2.97 17.77 30.61
N LEU A 463 2.03 18.18 29.79
CA LEU A 463 1.28 19.42 30.01
C LEU A 463 0.26 19.26 31.14
N LYS A 464 -0.09 18.02 31.50
CA LYS A 464 -1.06 17.70 32.56
C LYS A 464 -0.56 16.53 33.40
N GLY A 465 -0.52 16.68 34.71
CA GLY A 465 -0.51 15.56 35.66
C GLY A 465 0.84 15.02 36.14
N ASP A 466 2.00 15.40 35.60
CA ASP A 466 3.30 14.97 36.12
C ASP A 466 4.09 16.06 36.87
N GLY A 467 3.49 17.24 37.05
CA GLY A 467 4.10 18.35 37.74
C GLY A 467 5.19 19.09 36.97
N SER A 468 5.39 18.78 35.69
CA SER A 468 6.32 19.49 34.83
C SER A 468 5.73 20.79 34.24
N SER A 469 4.41 20.97 34.33
CA SER A 469 3.71 22.13 33.77
C SER A 469 2.73 22.75 34.76
N VAL A 470 2.53 24.06 34.62
CA VAL A 470 1.48 24.85 35.28
C VAL A 470 0.71 25.57 34.17
N TYR A 471 -0.62 25.43 34.17
CA TYR A 471 -1.51 26.14 33.25
C TYR A 471 -1.96 27.49 33.88
N ASP A 472 -1.84 28.55 33.12
CA ASP A 472 -2.35 29.89 33.50
C ASP A 472 -2.81 30.66 32.25
N ASN A 473 -4.07 31.04 32.22
CA ASN A 473 -4.66 31.93 31.20
C ASN A 473 -4.37 31.52 29.73
N GLY A 474 -4.49 30.24 29.40
CA GLY A 474 -4.28 29.72 28.03
C GLY A 474 -2.87 29.20 27.79
N VAL A 475 -1.93 29.41 28.68
CA VAL A 475 -0.51 29.10 28.54
C VAL A 475 -0.09 28.00 29.51
N PHE A 476 0.65 27.02 29.05
CA PHE A 476 1.33 26.02 29.87
C PHE A 476 2.78 26.45 30.08
N HIS A 477 3.16 26.71 31.30
CA HIS A 477 4.54 26.99 31.72
C HIS A 477 5.24 25.66 32.03
N VAL A 478 6.12 25.23 31.19
CA VAL A 478 6.76 23.88 31.26
C VAL A 478 8.19 24.00 31.80
N THR A 479 8.56 23.04 32.64
CA THR A 479 9.94 22.84 33.08
C THR A 479 10.37 21.39 32.86
N THR A 480 11.65 21.17 32.56
CA THR A 480 12.19 19.81 32.35
C THR A 480 12.51 19.07 33.65
N SER A 481 11.59 19.23 34.61
CA SER A 481 11.55 18.51 35.89
C SER A 481 10.14 17.94 36.09
N LYS A 482 10.01 16.65 36.40
CA LYS A 482 8.73 15.99 36.62
C LYS A 482 8.75 15.04 37.82
N VAL A 483 7.59 14.72 38.35
CA VAL A 483 7.42 13.77 39.43
C VAL A 483 6.77 12.47 38.86
N LYS A 484 7.46 11.34 39.01
CA LYS A 484 6.94 10.03 38.63
C LYS A 484 7.11 9.06 39.80
N SER A 485 6.03 8.42 40.24
CA SER A 485 6.04 7.48 41.37
C SER A 485 6.67 8.07 42.64
N GLY A 486 6.41 9.34 42.93
CA GLY A 486 6.92 10.04 44.11
C GLY A 486 8.41 10.41 44.08
N LYS A 487 9.09 10.20 42.96
CA LYS A 487 10.48 10.64 42.73
C LYS A 487 10.51 11.78 41.73
N THR A 488 11.37 12.76 41.98
CA THR A 488 11.64 13.87 41.04
C THR A 488 12.68 13.47 40.04
N TYR A 489 12.35 13.64 38.76
CA TYR A 489 13.24 13.39 37.62
C TYR A 489 13.55 14.73 36.96
N VAL A 490 14.81 15.00 36.74
CA VAL A 490 15.30 16.19 36.04
C VAL A 490 15.97 15.71 34.75
N MET A 491 15.69 16.39 33.64
CA MET A 491 16.36 16.10 32.38
C MET A 491 17.82 16.57 32.44
N ASP A 492 18.72 15.65 32.09
CA ASP A 492 20.15 15.94 32.03
C ASP A 492 20.48 16.65 30.71
N LEU A 493 20.64 17.94 30.75
CA LEU A 493 20.97 18.76 29.58
C LEU A 493 22.49 18.69 29.31
N PRO A 494 22.89 18.55 28.02
CA PRO A 494 24.30 18.71 27.66
C PRO A 494 24.82 20.08 28.08
N ALA A 495 26.06 20.15 28.56
CA ALA A 495 26.67 21.39 28.97
C ALA A 495 26.78 22.44 27.83
N ASP A 496 26.78 21.96 26.59
CA ASP A 496 26.83 22.74 25.36
C ASP A 496 25.46 22.86 24.65
N ILE A 497 24.34 22.69 25.39
CA ILE A 497 22.99 22.75 24.81
C ILE A 497 22.71 24.05 24.07
N ALA A 498 23.34 25.14 24.48
CA ALA A 498 23.15 26.45 23.87
C ALA A 498 23.58 26.53 22.39
N ILE A 499 24.47 25.64 21.95
CA ILE A 499 24.96 25.61 20.58
C ILE A 499 24.45 24.39 19.78
N ARG A 500 23.59 23.56 20.40
CA ARG A 500 22.96 22.41 19.74
C ARG A 500 21.62 22.78 19.15
N THR A 501 21.25 22.11 18.11
CA THR A 501 19.88 22.17 17.57
C THR A 501 18.92 21.50 18.54
N LEU A 502 18.11 22.31 19.22
CA LEU A 502 17.06 21.86 20.11
C LEU A 502 15.76 21.69 19.35
N GLU A 503 15.02 20.63 19.62
CA GLU A 503 13.65 20.45 19.16
C GLU A 503 12.73 20.18 20.35
N ILE A 504 11.59 20.86 20.38
CA ILE A 504 10.49 20.62 21.30
C ILE A 504 9.30 20.18 20.45
N LEU A 505 8.96 18.89 20.54
CA LEU A 505 7.92 18.27 19.74
C LEU A 505 6.64 18.11 20.57
N PRO A 506 5.51 18.75 20.18
CA PRO A 506 4.24 18.56 20.85
C PRO A 506 3.63 17.22 20.47
N VAL A 507 3.04 16.53 21.45
CA VAL A 507 2.22 15.32 21.25
C VAL A 507 0.98 15.47 22.12
N LEU A 508 -0.11 15.91 21.51
CA LEU A 508 -1.36 16.15 22.23
C LEU A 508 -2.59 15.97 21.34
N LYS A 509 -3.72 15.76 21.97
CA LYS A 509 -5.04 15.71 21.34
C LYS A 509 -5.94 16.78 21.89
N VAL A 510 -6.81 17.31 21.03
CA VAL A 510 -7.92 18.18 21.41
C VAL A 510 -9.22 17.39 21.25
N CYS A 511 -10.18 17.65 22.10
CA CYS A 511 -11.46 16.96 22.09
C CYS A 511 -12.54 17.71 21.30
N PHE A 512 -13.28 16.97 20.52
CA PHE A 512 -14.38 17.41 19.69
C PHE A 512 -15.68 16.70 20.06
N GLU A 513 -16.81 17.28 19.71
CA GLU A 513 -18.09 16.57 19.73
C GLU A 513 -18.05 15.38 18.76
N PRO A 514 -18.80 14.30 19.02
CA PRO A 514 -18.81 13.13 18.14
C PRO A 514 -19.14 13.49 16.69
N HIS A 515 -18.33 13.04 15.75
CA HIS A 515 -18.53 13.26 14.31
C HIS A 515 -18.68 14.74 13.92
N SER A 516 -18.02 15.63 14.63
CA SER A 516 -18.17 17.09 14.49
C SER A 516 -16.81 17.78 14.55
N ALA A 517 -16.72 18.95 13.91
CA ALA A 517 -15.59 19.86 14.04
C ALA A 517 -15.67 20.78 15.27
N VAL A 518 -16.73 20.69 16.06
CA VAL A 518 -16.97 21.54 17.22
C VAL A 518 -16.16 21.05 18.40
N ARG A 519 -15.27 21.92 18.92
CA ARG A 519 -14.46 21.67 20.11
C ARG A 519 -15.34 21.52 21.36
N THR A 520 -14.97 20.62 22.26
CA THR A 520 -15.69 20.38 23.50
C THR A 520 -14.76 19.96 24.63
N ASP A 521 -15.25 20.08 25.88
CA ASP A 521 -14.59 19.53 27.06
C ASP A 521 -14.42 18.00 26.93
N CYS A 522 -13.22 17.50 27.19
CA CYS A 522 -12.88 16.06 27.08
C CYS A 522 -13.65 15.16 28.04
N THR A 523 -14.32 15.72 29.05
CA THR A 523 -15.20 14.99 29.99
C THR A 523 -16.64 14.91 29.49
N SER A 524 -17.00 15.61 28.40
CA SER A 524 -18.32 15.53 27.78
C SER A 524 -18.61 14.13 27.26
N GLU A 525 -19.88 13.72 27.34
CA GLU A 525 -20.31 12.41 26.85
C GLU A 525 -20.04 12.27 25.35
N GLY A 526 -19.31 11.21 24.97
CA GLY A 526 -18.96 10.94 23.59
C GLY A 526 -17.85 11.82 23.01
N ALA A 527 -17.21 12.68 23.82
CA ALA A 527 -16.11 13.52 23.36
C ALA A 527 -15.04 12.70 22.63
N TYR A 528 -14.64 13.16 21.45
CA TYR A 528 -13.72 12.46 20.57
C TYR A 528 -12.36 13.17 20.48
N PRO A 529 -11.26 12.56 20.93
CA PRO A 529 -9.94 13.18 20.91
C PRO A 529 -9.21 12.95 19.59
N ALA A 530 -8.80 14.01 18.88
CA ALA A 530 -7.98 13.96 17.69
C ALA A 530 -6.63 14.66 17.88
N TYR A 531 -5.54 14.12 17.28
CA TYR A 531 -4.21 14.69 17.39
C TYR A 531 -4.06 16.01 16.64
N VAL A 532 -3.44 16.97 17.30
CA VAL A 532 -2.95 18.19 16.67
C VAL A 532 -1.64 17.86 15.94
N GLN A 533 -1.61 18.11 14.64
CA GLN A 533 -0.48 17.77 13.76
C GLN A 533 0.44 18.99 13.56
N THR A 534 1.07 19.46 14.62
CA THR A 534 2.01 20.58 14.54
C THR A 534 3.45 20.08 14.49
N PRO A 535 4.30 20.62 13.61
CA PRO A 535 5.72 20.28 13.55
C PRO A 535 6.43 20.69 14.85
N GLY A 536 7.55 20.05 15.17
CA GLY A 536 8.37 20.39 16.31
C GLY A 536 8.93 21.81 16.20
N TYR A 537 8.89 22.55 17.31
CA TYR A 537 9.57 23.82 17.43
C TYR A 537 11.10 23.58 17.51
N ARG A 538 11.87 24.29 16.68
CA ARG A 538 13.33 24.13 16.61
C ARG A 538 14.04 25.46 16.84
N THR A 539 15.13 25.41 17.61
CA THR A 539 15.94 26.61 17.92
C THR A 539 17.38 26.22 18.28
N ILE A 540 18.27 27.21 18.23
CA ILE A 540 19.61 27.18 18.83
C ILE A 540 19.62 28.30 19.89
N LEU A 541 19.70 27.92 21.15
CA LEU A 541 19.49 28.88 22.24
C LEU A 541 20.54 30.00 22.28
N GLY A 542 21.77 29.76 21.87
CA GLY A 542 22.85 30.72 21.79
C GLY A 542 22.85 31.60 20.54
N ASP A 543 22.06 31.25 19.54
CA ASP A 543 21.95 31.98 18.28
C ASP A 543 20.55 31.74 17.66
N THR A 544 19.60 32.57 18.04
CA THR A 544 18.22 32.46 17.59
C THR A 544 18.02 32.88 16.14
N ASP A 545 19.02 33.55 15.53
CA ASP A 545 18.99 33.95 14.12
C ASP A 545 19.63 32.89 13.20
N ALA A 546 20.25 31.85 13.77
CA ALA A 546 20.87 30.78 13.00
C ALA A 546 19.84 29.98 12.21
N THR A 547 20.21 29.58 11.01
CA THR A 547 19.44 28.58 10.27
C THR A 547 19.50 27.25 11.01
N VAL A 548 18.37 26.83 11.53
CA VAL A 548 18.27 25.59 12.30
C VAL A 548 18.38 24.37 11.36
N ALA A 549 19.30 23.46 11.69
CA ALA A 549 19.45 22.23 10.94
C ALA A 549 18.15 21.41 10.96
N GLN A 550 17.83 20.83 9.82
CA GLN A 550 16.71 19.92 9.69
C GLN A 550 17.22 18.47 9.61
N ARG A 551 16.40 17.55 10.07
CA ARG A 551 16.62 16.14 9.83
C ARG A 551 16.51 15.87 8.34
N ARG A 552 17.31 14.95 7.83
CA ARG A 552 17.18 14.49 6.45
C ARG A 552 15.80 13.93 6.18
N ALA A 553 15.21 14.26 5.07
CA ALA A 553 14.02 13.60 4.56
C ALA A 553 14.41 12.21 4.03
N ILE A 554 14.27 11.16 4.85
CA ILE A 554 14.57 9.78 4.49
C ILE A 554 13.29 9.08 4.03
N VAL A 555 12.17 9.41 4.62
CA VAL A 555 10.86 8.86 4.37
C VAL A 555 9.92 10.00 4.03
N ASP A 556 9.00 9.76 3.11
CA ASP A 556 7.92 10.67 2.81
C ASP A 556 6.76 10.41 3.79
N ASP A 557 6.52 11.37 4.66
CA ASP A 557 5.48 11.28 5.67
C ASP A 557 4.08 11.15 5.07
N GLY A 558 3.83 11.78 3.92
CA GLY A 558 2.56 11.70 3.21
C GLY A 558 2.20 10.28 2.79
N LYS A 559 3.20 9.47 2.44
CA LYS A 559 2.99 8.07 2.10
C LYS A 559 2.53 7.21 3.27
N CYS A 560 2.91 7.56 4.48
CA CYS A 560 2.40 6.89 5.68
C CYS A 560 0.90 7.11 5.85
N PHE A 561 0.44 8.35 5.65
CA PHE A 561 -0.98 8.70 5.73
C PHE A 561 -1.81 8.07 4.59
N GLY A 562 -1.20 7.76 3.45
CA GLY A 562 -1.87 7.00 2.40
C GLY A 562 -2.47 5.69 2.91
N CYS A 563 -1.71 4.93 3.74
CA CYS A 563 -2.19 3.67 4.34
C CYS A 563 -2.88 3.88 5.70
N HIS A 564 -2.38 4.81 6.53
CA HIS A 564 -2.84 5.00 7.90
C HIS A 564 -3.93 6.08 8.05
N SER A 565 -4.39 6.67 6.96
CA SER A 565 -5.42 7.71 6.92
C SER A 565 -5.06 8.96 7.76
N MET A 566 -5.93 9.42 8.66
CA MET A 566 -5.81 10.73 9.31
C MET A 566 -4.91 10.73 10.54
N GLU A 567 -4.76 9.61 11.22
CA GLU A 567 -3.85 9.46 12.36
C GLU A 567 -2.99 8.22 12.20
N PHE A 568 -1.70 8.38 12.46
CA PHE A 568 -0.76 7.29 12.50
C PHE A 568 -0.95 6.44 13.77
N TYR A 569 -0.12 5.43 13.99
CA TYR A 569 -0.31 4.39 14.98
C TYR A 569 -0.63 4.94 16.39
N HIS A 570 0.30 5.25 17.23
CA HIS A 570 0.11 5.86 18.54
C HIS A 570 0.89 7.17 18.61
N ASP A 571 0.46 8.11 19.43
CA ASP A 571 1.17 9.39 19.66
C ASP A 571 1.51 10.13 18.35
N SER A 572 0.58 10.12 17.38
CA SER A 572 0.80 10.78 16.10
C SER A 572 0.60 12.28 16.19
N ASN A 573 1.67 13.00 15.97
CA ASN A 573 1.61 14.42 15.70
C ASN A 573 2.25 14.73 14.34
N GLY A 574 1.86 14.03 13.28
CA GLY A 574 2.46 14.20 11.97
C GLY A 574 3.83 13.56 11.82
N VAL A 575 4.00 12.34 12.34
CA VAL A 575 5.01 11.39 11.87
C VAL A 575 6.45 11.59 12.33
N ASN A 576 6.77 12.44 13.28
CA ASN A 576 8.13 12.51 13.82
C ASN A 576 8.43 11.34 14.79
N CYS A 577 8.22 10.11 14.31
CA CYS A 577 8.43 8.88 15.10
C CYS A 577 9.86 8.75 15.61
N ILE A 578 10.83 9.26 14.86
CA ILE A 578 12.26 9.14 15.20
C ILE A 578 12.66 9.96 16.43
N ALA A 579 11.92 11.00 16.79
CA ALA A 579 12.17 11.76 18.01
C ALA A 579 11.99 10.90 19.28
N CYS A 580 11.11 9.88 19.19
CA CYS A 580 10.89 8.90 20.25
C CYS A 580 11.57 7.55 19.95
N HIS A 581 11.57 7.10 18.70
CA HIS A 581 12.16 5.86 18.24
C HIS A 581 13.53 6.10 17.60
N THR A 582 14.45 6.63 18.39
CA THR A 582 15.83 6.89 17.93
C THR A 582 16.51 5.62 17.42
N ASN A 583 17.54 5.76 16.60
CA ASN A 583 18.22 4.63 15.96
C ASN A 583 18.73 3.58 16.94
N ASP A 584 19.18 4.00 18.11
CA ASP A 584 19.77 3.14 19.15
C ASP A 584 18.81 2.87 20.31
N LYS A 585 17.52 3.17 20.17
CA LYS A 585 16.53 2.97 21.23
C LYS A 585 16.29 1.51 21.52
N THR A 586 16.36 1.19 22.81
CA THR A 586 16.00 -0.12 23.35
C THR A 586 15.05 0.03 24.53
N LEU A 587 14.22 -0.98 24.75
CA LEU A 587 13.36 -1.08 25.93
C LEU A 587 13.64 -2.41 26.62
N LYS A 588 13.45 -2.46 27.94
CA LYS A 588 13.49 -3.71 28.70
C LYS A 588 12.45 -4.67 28.14
N SER A 589 12.85 -5.90 27.87
CA SER A 589 11.93 -6.95 27.46
C SER A 589 11.10 -7.43 28.65
N ASP A 590 9.80 -7.66 28.41
CA ASP A 590 8.93 -8.35 29.37
C ASP A 590 9.16 -9.88 29.36
N SER A 591 10.06 -10.38 28.51
CA SER A 591 10.39 -11.79 28.44
C SER A 591 11.16 -12.23 29.70
N ALA A 592 11.07 -13.53 30.03
CA ALA A 592 11.75 -14.14 31.17
C ALA A 592 13.29 -13.96 31.14
N SER A 593 13.88 -13.73 29.98
CA SER A 593 15.31 -13.45 29.79
C SER A 593 15.72 -12.04 30.24
N GLY A 594 14.78 -11.12 30.43
CA GLY A 594 15.03 -9.75 30.89
C GLY A 594 15.94 -8.90 29.97
N GLY A 595 16.12 -9.32 28.70
CA GLY A 595 16.97 -8.64 27.72
C GLY A 595 16.43 -7.31 27.26
N LEU A 596 17.24 -6.53 26.55
CA LEU A 596 16.82 -5.30 25.88
C LEU A 596 16.24 -5.64 24.49
N LYS A 597 15.11 -5.05 24.13
CA LYS A 597 14.52 -5.15 22.78
C LYS A 597 14.74 -3.87 22.01
N SER A 598 15.14 -4.00 20.75
CA SER A 598 15.19 -2.86 19.84
C SER A 598 13.79 -2.31 19.56
N THR A 599 13.67 -1.00 19.67
CA THR A 599 12.49 -0.23 19.26
C THR A 599 12.86 0.92 18.32
N SER A 600 14.05 0.85 17.70
CA SER A 600 14.46 1.83 16.69
C SER A 600 13.45 1.90 15.54
N PHE A 601 13.20 3.11 15.04
CA PHE A 601 12.17 3.31 14.02
C PHE A 601 12.48 2.57 12.72
N MET A 602 13.71 2.66 12.23
CA MET A 602 14.13 1.97 11.02
C MET A 602 13.86 0.46 11.09
N TYR A 603 14.26 -0.19 12.19
CA TYR A 603 14.01 -1.61 12.37
C TYR A 603 12.52 -1.94 12.45
N LYS A 604 11.73 -1.11 13.15
CA LYS A 604 10.29 -1.32 13.27
C LYS A 604 9.58 -1.17 11.93
N ALA A 605 9.93 -0.13 11.17
CA ALA A 605 9.35 0.12 9.85
C ALA A 605 9.69 -1.00 8.85
N HIS A 606 10.97 -1.36 8.72
CA HIS A 606 11.41 -2.42 7.82
C HIS A 606 10.88 -3.81 8.21
N LYS A 607 10.75 -4.08 9.51
CA LYS A 607 10.09 -5.31 9.98
C LYS A 607 8.60 -5.32 9.63
N ALA A 608 7.92 -4.18 9.75
CA ALA A 608 6.50 -4.07 9.43
C ALA A 608 6.23 -4.24 7.93
N GLN A 609 7.12 -3.73 7.06
CA GLN A 609 7.02 -3.90 5.61
C GLN A 609 6.99 -5.37 5.17
N GLY A 610 7.50 -6.26 5.96
CA GLY A 610 7.46 -7.69 5.69
C GLY A 610 6.28 -8.41 6.34
N HIS A 611 5.14 -7.79 6.52
CA HIS A 611 3.92 -8.48 6.94
C HIS A 611 3.58 -9.56 5.92
N ASP A 612 4.22 -10.69 6.11
CA ASP A 612 3.83 -11.94 5.50
C ASP A 612 2.52 -12.33 6.17
N ASN A 613 1.43 -12.23 5.44
CA ASN A 613 0.15 -12.76 5.89
C ASN A 613 0.15 -14.29 5.96
N GLY A 614 1.31 -14.92 5.78
CA GLY A 614 1.48 -16.38 5.83
C GLY A 614 0.89 -17.12 4.63
N HIS A 615 0.28 -16.41 3.70
CA HIS A 615 -0.51 -17.03 2.62
C HIS A 615 0.00 -16.71 1.22
N GLY A 616 1.18 -16.09 1.07
CA GLY A 616 1.73 -15.73 -0.24
C GLY A 616 0.76 -14.89 -1.08
N GLY A 617 -0.20 -14.24 -0.42
CA GLY A 617 -1.36 -13.64 -1.05
C GLY A 617 -1.11 -12.23 -1.53
N SER A 618 -1.89 -11.87 -2.50
CA SER A 618 -2.13 -10.53 -2.96
C SER A 618 -2.49 -9.59 -1.80
N GLY A 619 -2.06 -8.36 -1.88
CA GLY A 619 -2.51 -7.31 -0.98
C GLY A 619 -1.57 -6.93 0.15
N THR A 620 -0.36 -7.47 0.21
CA THR A 620 0.69 -6.99 1.11
C THR A 620 1.64 -6.04 0.38
N LEU A 621 2.22 -5.10 1.12
CA LEU A 621 3.34 -4.32 0.62
C LEU A 621 4.44 -5.27 0.14
N LEU A 622 4.90 -5.09 -1.07
CA LEU A 622 6.03 -5.86 -1.57
C LEU A 622 7.26 -5.56 -0.71
N LYS A 623 7.90 -6.58 -0.17
CA LYS A 623 9.10 -6.45 0.67
C LYS A 623 10.25 -5.76 -0.06
N THR A 624 10.22 -5.78 -1.37
CA THR A 624 11.22 -5.20 -2.26
C THR A 624 10.88 -3.78 -2.68
N ASP A 625 9.65 -3.30 -2.49
CA ASP A 625 9.25 -1.96 -2.91
C ASP A 625 9.62 -0.90 -1.86
N CYS A 626 10.81 -0.36 -2.01
CA CYS A 626 11.33 0.72 -1.18
C CYS A 626 10.57 2.04 -1.40
N THR A 627 9.95 2.21 -2.58
CA THR A 627 9.26 3.46 -2.96
C THR A 627 7.95 3.66 -2.22
N THR A 628 7.43 2.64 -1.57
CA THR A 628 6.27 2.74 -0.66
C THR A 628 6.48 3.77 0.45
N CYS A 629 7.72 3.93 0.94
CA CYS A 629 8.05 4.86 2.03
C CYS A 629 9.12 5.88 1.61
N HIS A 630 10.07 5.49 0.76
CA HIS A 630 11.17 6.32 0.32
C HIS A 630 10.83 6.99 -1.01
N SER A 631 10.68 8.31 -1.02
CA SER A 631 10.52 9.07 -2.26
C SER A 631 11.82 9.77 -2.66
N ALA A 632 11.98 9.98 -3.97
CA ALA A 632 13.05 10.81 -4.49
C ALA A 632 12.81 12.25 -4.04
N THR A 633 13.71 12.81 -3.23
CA THR A 633 13.67 14.21 -2.85
C THR A 633 14.59 15.03 -3.73
N GLU A 634 14.06 16.12 -4.31
CA GLU A 634 14.88 17.09 -5.01
C GLU A 634 15.88 17.73 -4.03
N GLY A 635 17.15 17.86 -4.44
CA GLY A 635 18.19 18.57 -3.69
C GLY A 635 19.33 17.73 -3.17
N TRP A 636 19.32 16.41 -3.35
CA TRP A 636 20.39 15.50 -2.90
C TRP A 636 21.26 14.97 -4.07
N GLY A 637 21.29 15.68 -5.18
CA GLY A 637 22.18 15.34 -6.31
C GLY A 637 21.61 14.33 -7.31
N GLY A 638 20.31 14.38 -7.57
CA GLY A 638 19.57 13.47 -8.47
C GLY A 638 19.20 12.16 -7.79
N MET A 639 18.05 11.62 -8.08
CA MET A 639 17.43 10.38 -7.56
C MET A 639 18.01 9.87 -6.21
N ASP A 640 17.80 10.62 -5.14
CA ASP A 640 18.21 10.26 -3.81
C ASP A 640 16.94 9.89 -3.03
N TYR A 641 16.65 8.60 -2.94
CA TYR A 641 15.52 8.08 -2.19
C TYR A 641 15.63 8.26 -0.67
N GLY A 642 16.41 9.22 -0.20
CA GLY A 642 16.61 9.50 1.21
C GLY A 642 17.51 8.52 1.95
N PHE A 643 17.83 7.38 1.36
CA PHE A 643 18.65 6.33 2.01
C PHE A 643 20.07 6.19 1.44
N ALA A 644 20.68 7.26 0.99
CA ALA A 644 22.06 7.17 0.49
C ALA A 644 23.00 6.58 1.54
N LEU A 645 23.66 5.48 1.18
CA LEU A 645 24.63 4.81 2.05
C LEU A 645 25.83 5.72 2.32
N GLY A 646 26.48 5.51 3.46
CA GLY A 646 27.65 6.27 3.91
C GLY A 646 27.37 7.64 4.54
N ARG A 647 26.11 8.07 4.61
CA ARG A 647 25.75 9.40 5.16
C ARG A 647 25.52 9.44 6.66
N ASN A 648 25.35 8.29 7.30
CA ASN A 648 25.11 8.17 8.75
C ASN A 648 26.32 7.64 9.53
N ALA A 649 27.52 7.87 9.05
CA ALA A 649 28.72 7.45 9.75
C ALA A 649 28.74 7.93 11.22
N GLY A 650 29.15 7.06 12.13
CA GLY A 650 29.23 7.37 13.56
C GLY A 650 27.94 7.12 14.35
N GLN A 651 26.92 6.52 13.74
CA GLN A 651 25.70 6.09 14.43
C GLN A 651 25.68 4.57 14.66
N ALA A 652 24.96 4.17 15.70
CA ALA A 652 24.68 2.76 15.99
C ALA A 652 23.18 2.54 15.97
N HIS A 653 22.75 1.50 15.30
CA HIS A 653 21.36 1.10 15.23
C HIS A 653 21.12 -0.17 16.04
N ALA A 654 20.14 -0.15 16.92
CA ALA A 654 19.76 -1.31 17.71
C ALA A 654 18.94 -2.29 16.86
N LEU A 655 19.36 -3.53 16.81
CA LEU A 655 18.70 -4.64 16.12
C LEU A 655 18.67 -5.87 17.04
N PRO A 656 17.71 -6.79 16.89
CA PRO A 656 17.82 -8.09 17.54
C PRO A 656 19.01 -8.87 16.97
N ALA A 657 19.72 -9.60 17.81
CA ALA A 657 20.83 -10.47 17.38
C ALA A 657 20.39 -11.55 16.37
N LYS A 658 19.08 -11.88 16.41
CA LYS A 658 18.43 -12.81 15.49
C LYS A 658 16.99 -12.36 15.26
N ILE A 659 16.68 -11.94 14.03
CA ILE A 659 15.34 -11.54 13.63
C ILE A 659 14.38 -12.74 13.71
N GLY A 660 13.18 -12.49 14.25
CA GLY A 660 12.16 -13.51 14.45
C GLY A 660 12.28 -14.30 15.74
N ASP A 661 13.35 -14.09 16.52
CA ASP A 661 13.49 -14.67 17.85
C ASP A 661 13.11 -13.62 18.92
N PRO A 662 11.98 -13.81 19.63
CA PRO A 662 11.50 -12.83 20.61
C PRO A 662 12.45 -12.67 21.81
N ASP A 663 13.32 -13.66 22.06
CA ASP A 663 14.28 -13.69 23.17
C ASP A 663 15.69 -13.32 22.75
N ALA A 664 15.91 -12.98 21.47
CA ALA A 664 17.22 -12.56 20.99
C ALA A 664 17.70 -11.30 21.72
N ALA A 665 18.95 -11.31 22.12
CA ALA A 665 19.62 -10.15 22.69
C ALA A 665 19.60 -9.00 21.68
N THR A 666 19.62 -7.74 22.15
CA THR A 666 19.83 -6.59 21.30
C THR A 666 21.33 -6.45 20.98
N TRP A 667 21.62 -6.36 19.69
CA TRP A 667 22.93 -6.03 19.17
C TRP A 667 22.88 -4.65 18.49
N TYR A 668 24.03 -4.16 18.10
CA TYR A 668 24.16 -2.88 17.42
C TYR A 668 24.85 -3.07 16.09
N ALA A 669 24.31 -2.43 15.08
CA ALA A 669 24.90 -2.39 13.75
C ALA A 669 25.33 -0.96 13.41
N SER A 670 26.38 -0.83 12.63
CA SER A 670 26.71 0.41 11.95
C SER A 670 25.64 0.76 10.91
N SER A 671 25.57 2.00 10.47
CA SER A 671 24.41 2.55 9.78
C SER A 671 23.99 1.81 8.52
N ASP A 672 24.92 1.61 7.58
CA ASP A 672 24.62 0.92 6.32
C ASP A 672 24.33 -0.57 6.54
N THR A 673 25.11 -1.18 7.43
CA THR A 673 24.89 -2.58 7.87
C THR A 673 23.51 -2.74 8.48
N ALA A 674 23.05 -1.80 9.30
CA ALA A 674 21.74 -1.84 9.94
C ALA A 674 20.59 -1.75 8.92
N ALA A 675 20.71 -0.89 7.92
CA ALA A 675 19.72 -0.75 6.85
C ALA A 675 19.52 -2.10 6.14
N CYS A 676 20.61 -2.74 5.71
CA CYS A 676 20.54 -4.04 5.03
C CYS A 676 20.02 -5.15 5.95
N MET A 677 20.57 -5.22 7.18
CA MET A 677 20.26 -6.31 8.13
C MET A 677 18.87 -6.22 8.73
N SER A 678 18.20 -5.09 8.68
CA SER A 678 16.80 -4.99 9.14
C SER A 678 15.85 -5.89 8.35
N CYS A 679 16.18 -6.21 7.08
CA CYS A 679 15.44 -7.13 6.22
C CYS A 679 16.22 -8.43 5.95
N HIS A 680 17.52 -8.34 5.64
CA HIS A 680 18.32 -9.47 5.14
C HIS A 680 18.92 -10.37 6.20
N GLN A 681 18.86 -10.05 7.50
CA GLN A 681 19.52 -10.80 8.55
C GLN A 681 19.24 -12.32 8.51
N LYS A 682 18.00 -12.71 8.19
CA LYS A 682 17.61 -14.14 8.13
C LYS A 682 18.32 -14.92 7.03
N TYR A 683 18.76 -14.25 5.98
CA TYR A 683 19.27 -14.85 4.74
C TYR A 683 20.78 -14.65 4.56
N LEU A 684 21.45 -13.97 5.50
CA LEU A 684 22.88 -13.70 5.38
C LEU A 684 23.72 -14.95 5.69
N SER A 685 24.46 -15.37 4.68
CA SER A 685 25.48 -16.42 4.84
C SER A 685 26.72 -15.88 5.59
N ASP A 686 27.57 -16.80 6.05
CA ASP A 686 28.87 -16.43 6.65
C ASP A 686 29.73 -15.61 5.66
N ALA A 687 29.63 -15.90 4.36
CA ALA A 687 30.34 -15.14 3.33
C ALA A 687 29.80 -13.70 3.21
N ALA A 688 28.49 -13.50 3.28
CA ALA A 688 27.90 -12.17 3.32
C ALA A 688 28.29 -11.39 4.56
N MET A 689 28.32 -12.03 5.73
CA MET A 689 28.82 -11.42 6.96
C MET A 689 30.30 -11.08 6.90
N ALA A 690 31.12 -11.91 6.25
CA ALA A 690 32.53 -11.60 6.01
C ALA A 690 32.71 -10.43 5.06
N HIS A 691 31.85 -10.32 4.02
CA HIS A 691 31.80 -9.17 3.11
C HIS A 691 31.48 -7.87 3.85
N ILE A 692 30.45 -7.86 4.69
CA ILE A 692 30.08 -6.69 5.51
C ILE A 692 31.26 -6.25 6.38
N ARG A 693 31.86 -7.19 7.15
CA ARG A 693 33.01 -6.88 8.02
C ARG A 693 34.24 -6.44 7.25
N GLY A 694 34.50 -7.06 6.10
CA GLY A 694 35.63 -6.72 5.24
C GLY A 694 35.52 -5.31 4.64
N ASN A 695 34.32 -4.76 4.54
CA ASN A 695 34.03 -3.41 4.10
C ASN A 695 33.74 -2.42 5.23
N GLY A 696 34.19 -2.74 6.44
CA GLY A 696 34.13 -1.84 7.60
C GLY A 696 32.79 -1.83 8.35
N GLY A 697 31.84 -2.67 7.95
CA GLY A 697 30.57 -2.81 8.66
C GLY A 697 30.71 -3.56 9.98
N TYR A 698 29.88 -3.21 10.94
CA TYR A 698 29.83 -3.83 12.26
C TYR A 698 28.43 -4.36 12.59
N PHE A 699 28.36 -5.55 13.14
CA PHE A 699 27.16 -6.08 13.79
C PHE A 699 27.58 -6.93 14.99
N GLY A 700 27.22 -6.51 16.21
CA GLY A 700 27.65 -7.16 17.45
C GLY A 700 27.09 -6.49 18.71
N ALA A 701 27.51 -6.97 19.86
CA ALA A 701 26.96 -6.54 21.16
C ALA A 701 27.44 -5.17 21.62
N VAL A 702 28.53 -4.63 21.05
CA VAL A 702 29.20 -3.41 21.55
C VAL A 702 28.75 -2.19 20.74
N LYS A 703 27.96 -1.31 21.35
CA LYS A 703 27.44 -0.08 20.73
C LYS A 703 28.55 0.87 20.27
N ALA A 704 29.64 0.98 21.04
CA ALA A 704 30.75 1.84 20.71
C ALA A 704 31.47 1.41 19.40
N ASP A 705 31.59 0.10 19.17
CA ASP A 705 32.20 -0.43 17.96
C ASP A 705 31.34 -0.15 16.73
N ALA A 706 30.01 -0.22 16.87
CA ALA A 706 29.08 0.17 15.79
C ALA A 706 29.22 1.64 15.42
N LYS A 707 29.37 2.53 16.42
CA LYS A 707 29.61 3.97 16.18
C LYS A 707 30.97 4.25 15.55
N ALA A 708 31.98 3.45 15.88
CA ALA A 708 33.36 3.63 15.38
C ALA A 708 33.57 3.04 13.98
N ALA A 709 32.63 2.24 13.47
CA ALA A 709 32.74 1.56 12.20
C ALA A 709 32.87 2.57 11.03
N GLN A 710 33.75 2.25 10.08
CA GLN A 710 34.00 3.05 8.89
C GLN A 710 33.55 2.25 7.66
N GLU A 711 32.27 2.33 7.35
CA GLU A 711 31.65 1.59 6.25
C GLU A 711 32.00 2.18 4.89
N ALA A 712 32.34 1.31 3.94
CA ALA A 712 32.62 1.67 2.55
C ALA A 712 31.55 1.15 1.57
N CYS A 713 30.36 0.81 2.06
CA CYS A 713 29.30 0.16 1.29
C CYS A 713 28.85 1.00 0.10
N ALA A 714 28.75 2.32 0.26
CA ALA A 714 28.36 3.27 -0.80
C ALA A 714 29.29 3.27 -2.01
N THR A 715 30.52 2.78 -1.88
CA THR A 715 31.47 2.71 -3.01
C THR A 715 30.97 1.78 -4.11
N CYS A 716 30.28 0.71 -3.76
CA CYS A 716 29.76 -0.29 -4.70
C CYS A 716 28.25 -0.35 -4.77
N HIS A 717 27.56 0.02 -3.68
CA HIS A 717 26.10 -0.02 -3.55
C HIS A 717 25.54 1.41 -3.67
N SER A 718 25.43 1.91 -4.91
CA SER A 718 24.69 3.17 -5.13
C SER A 718 23.19 2.95 -4.91
N PRO A 719 22.42 4.01 -4.61
CA PRO A 719 20.95 3.89 -4.51
C PRO A 719 20.32 3.21 -5.71
N GLN A 720 20.76 3.53 -6.93
CA GLN A 720 20.28 2.92 -8.17
C GLN A 720 20.53 1.40 -8.21
N LYS A 721 21.72 0.96 -7.81
CA LYS A 721 22.02 -0.48 -7.76
C LYS A 721 21.19 -1.20 -6.71
N VAL A 722 20.99 -0.58 -5.55
CA VAL A 722 20.14 -1.16 -4.50
C VAL A 722 18.72 -1.30 -5.01
N MET A 723 18.16 -0.25 -5.61
CA MET A 723 16.82 -0.27 -6.19
C MET A 723 16.69 -1.31 -7.30
N GLY A 724 17.61 -1.34 -8.25
CA GLY A 724 17.60 -2.31 -9.36
C GLY A 724 17.68 -3.76 -8.88
N HIS A 725 18.42 -4.05 -7.80
CA HIS A 725 18.44 -5.39 -7.20
C HIS A 725 17.10 -5.78 -6.52
N HIS A 726 16.26 -4.82 -6.21
CA HIS A 726 14.93 -5.05 -5.63
C HIS A 726 13.82 -4.93 -6.67
N GLY A 727 14.15 -4.92 -7.96
CA GLY A 727 13.18 -4.99 -9.06
C GLY A 727 12.61 -3.64 -9.49
N HIS A 728 13.21 -2.52 -9.06
CA HIS A 728 12.79 -1.21 -9.52
C HIS A 728 13.57 -0.79 -10.77
N GLU A 729 12.89 -0.51 -11.85
CA GLU A 729 13.43 0.21 -13.00
C GLU A 729 13.58 1.69 -12.64
N LEU A 730 14.79 2.24 -12.85
CA LEU A 730 15.15 3.63 -12.51
C LEU A 730 15.28 4.48 -13.76
#